data_0fac6ff8a30347d3a288d402992f79e3
#
_entry.id   0fac6ff8a30347d3a288d402992f79e3
#
_cell.length_a   1.000
_cell.length_b   1.000
_cell.length_c   1.000
_cell.angle_alpha   90.00
_cell.angle_beta   90.00
_cell.angle_gamma   90.00
#
_symmetry.space_group_name_H-M   'P 1'
#
loop_
_entity.id
_entity.type
_entity.pdbx_description
1 polymer ?
#
loop_
_entity_poly.entity_id
_entity_poly.type
_entity_poly.pdbx_seq_one_letter_code
_entity_poly.pdbx_strand_id
1 'polypeptide(L)'
;MSQPVLDAVRTFVATEVRPAAPALEHADAYPHALVARLRELGLFGALIPAAYGGLGLDVTTYARVVEELCRGFMSLAGVINSHTMMTLIVLHHGTEEQRQRLLPRFASGEVRGGLCLTEPHAGSDVQAIRTTARREGDRYVLDGTKMFITNGREGHAFALLAVTDPKARPPYRGMSCFIVEKGHPGFRVMKSLAKLGYKGVDTVELVFEGVPVPAANLVGGVEGRGFAQVMQGLEAGRLNIAARCVGVAQAALDASLEHPAAGDDPTPLAGMATRVHAARLLTYWAAGMKDRGERCDLEAGMAKLFASEAAHEVALAALRWHGARGASTELEVERHYRDTPLMLIGEGTNEIQRTLIAKSLVTRHGETLGALTSREGEPEERRQMALAVRQFVDKAVVPAVGDLDAAGRYPAELLRGLAELGILGATIPPEWGGLGLDARTWTTMVEELARGXXALAVLTAVHLAACEAVARFGTRAQRDRLLPALARGERLAGLAFGGRLDARRDGAAWVLELPCVVSHAAADVFLARGGADALGAALLVPRDAPGVSVRAAPPDVGLRGLARALLLTDGARLGDDALLGGELALATFDQARLGLAAVTVGLAQAAFEAALRYAQQRTAFGKPLWQHQAVQLKLADMATAITAARLLLQDAAERERREAILSARVFAADTAVGVTLEAMRIHGGYGYVAEFPIERCYRDAAQLLLTPTEVEQDRAALGRAVADAWRAAHPSPLDALLTPR
;
A
#
# COMPACT_ATOMS: atom_id res chain seq x y z
N MET A 1 8.34 24.17 8.12
CA MET A 1 6.93 24.63 8.16
C MET A 1 5.92 23.49 8.34
N SER A 2 6.16 22.32 7.79
CA SER A 2 5.19 21.22 7.82
C SER A 2 4.89 20.67 9.21
N GLN A 3 5.91 20.45 10.06
CA GLN A 3 5.69 19.82 11.37
C GLN A 3 4.83 20.66 12.32
N PRO A 4 5.06 21.99 12.48
CA PRO A 4 4.19 22.80 13.33
C PRO A 4 2.71 22.83 12.90
N VAL A 5 2.44 22.82 11.59
CA VAL A 5 1.06 22.75 11.08
C VAL A 5 0.41 21.40 11.47
N LEU A 6 1.14 20.30 11.30
CA LEU A 6 0.63 18.97 11.67
C LEU A 6 0.36 18.87 13.18
N ASP A 7 1.25 19.40 14.01
CA ASP A 7 1.07 19.37 15.46
C ASP A 7 -0.15 20.21 15.88
N ALA A 8 -0.33 21.37 15.25
CA ALA A 8 -1.52 22.21 15.49
C ALA A 8 -2.81 21.49 15.08
N VAL A 9 -2.80 20.80 13.93
CA VAL A 9 -3.96 20.03 13.47
C VAL A 9 -4.25 18.86 14.41
N ARG A 10 -3.23 18.13 14.87
CA ARG A 10 -3.39 17.04 15.84
C ARG A 10 -4.02 17.51 17.14
N THR A 11 -3.51 18.63 17.66
CA THR A 11 -4.08 19.25 18.86
C THR A 11 -5.53 19.62 18.64
N PHE A 12 -5.84 20.31 17.54
CA PHE A 12 -7.20 20.69 17.16
C PHE A 12 -8.13 19.47 17.08
N VAL A 13 -7.68 18.41 16.42
CA VAL A 13 -8.48 17.17 16.29
C VAL A 13 -8.75 16.55 17.65
N ALA A 14 -7.73 16.43 18.50
CA ALA A 14 -7.87 15.82 19.81
C ALA A 14 -8.75 16.63 20.77
N THR A 15 -8.60 17.94 20.78
CA THR A 15 -9.24 18.80 21.82
C THR A 15 -10.58 19.39 21.39
N GLU A 16 -10.83 19.57 20.09
CA GLU A 16 -12.04 20.24 19.61
C GLU A 16 -12.89 19.34 18.70
N VAL A 17 -12.25 18.65 17.72
CA VAL A 17 -12.99 17.90 16.68
C VAL A 17 -13.61 16.62 17.27
N ARG A 18 -12.79 15.75 17.88
CA ARG A 18 -13.27 14.46 18.40
C ARG A 18 -14.39 14.62 19.42
N PRO A 19 -14.31 15.55 20.38
CA PRO A 19 -15.43 15.76 21.33
C PRO A 19 -16.72 16.25 20.68
N ALA A 20 -16.62 17.08 19.63
CA ALA A 20 -17.80 17.66 18.98
C ALA A 20 -18.44 16.77 17.91
N ALA A 21 -17.66 15.85 17.32
CA ALA A 21 -18.09 15.07 16.16
C ALA A 21 -19.37 14.26 16.36
N PRO A 22 -19.57 13.53 17.50
CA PRO A 22 -20.79 12.73 17.64
C PRO A 22 -22.08 13.58 17.61
N ALA A 23 -22.10 14.70 18.32
CA ALA A 23 -23.29 15.56 18.37
C ALA A 23 -23.58 16.20 17.01
N LEU A 24 -22.52 16.66 16.31
CA LEU A 24 -22.65 17.27 14.98
C LEU A 24 -23.16 16.26 13.97
N GLU A 25 -22.60 15.04 13.99
CA GLU A 25 -22.95 13.98 13.06
C GLU A 25 -24.39 13.52 13.29
N HIS A 26 -24.79 13.28 14.54
CA HIS A 26 -26.16 12.82 14.87
C HIS A 26 -27.21 13.86 14.45
N ALA A 27 -26.90 15.14 14.61
CA ALA A 27 -27.79 16.23 14.22
C ALA A 27 -27.73 16.57 12.72
N ASP A 28 -26.81 15.99 11.97
CA ASP A 28 -26.48 16.36 10.59
C ASP A 28 -26.28 17.87 10.48
N ALA A 29 -25.56 18.46 11.46
CA ALA A 29 -25.40 19.89 11.61
C ALA A 29 -24.05 20.36 11.05
N TYR A 30 -24.06 21.43 10.24
CA TYR A 30 -22.82 21.98 9.69
C TYR A 30 -21.95 22.50 10.84
N PRO A 31 -20.65 22.14 10.88
CA PRO A 31 -19.79 22.41 12.03
C PRO A 31 -19.16 23.80 11.98
N HIS A 32 -19.99 24.88 12.07
CA HIS A 32 -19.54 26.27 11.89
C HIS A 32 -18.33 26.62 12.74
N ALA A 33 -18.32 26.23 14.03
CA ALA A 33 -17.22 26.55 14.94
C ALA A 33 -15.91 25.86 14.50
N LEU A 34 -15.99 24.60 14.12
CA LEU A 34 -14.80 23.86 13.65
C LEU A 34 -14.29 24.40 12.32
N VAL A 35 -15.21 24.83 11.43
CA VAL A 35 -14.84 25.44 10.14
C VAL A 35 -14.15 26.79 10.37
N ALA A 36 -14.58 27.57 11.36
CA ALA A 36 -13.89 28.82 11.76
C ALA A 36 -12.44 28.48 12.21
N ARG A 37 -12.27 27.43 12.98
CA ARG A 37 -10.93 26.99 13.42
C ARG A 37 -10.05 26.54 12.23
N LEU A 38 -10.63 25.83 11.23
CA LEU A 38 -9.89 25.47 10.00
C LEU A 38 -9.38 26.73 9.29
N ARG A 39 -10.20 27.81 9.31
CA ARG A 39 -9.83 29.09 8.72
C ARG A 39 -8.66 29.73 9.49
N GLU A 40 -8.73 29.74 10.82
CA GLU A 40 -7.67 30.29 11.69
C GLU A 40 -6.35 29.53 11.51
N LEU A 41 -6.42 28.21 11.28
CA LEU A 41 -5.26 27.36 11.01
C LEU A 41 -4.71 27.54 9.58
N GLY A 42 -5.38 28.34 8.74
CA GLY A 42 -4.96 28.60 7.37
C GLY A 42 -5.22 27.46 6.39
N LEU A 43 -6.03 26.47 6.78
CA LEU A 43 -6.16 25.22 6.00
C LEU A 43 -6.91 25.40 4.68
N PHE A 44 -7.68 26.47 4.51
CA PHE A 44 -8.28 26.79 3.20
C PHE A 44 -7.22 27.20 2.16
N GLY A 45 -6.09 27.74 2.64
CA GLY A 45 -4.95 28.07 1.79
C GLY A 45 -3.81 27.07 1.83
N ALA A 46 -4.07 25.84 2.29
CA ALA A 46 -2.99 24.85 2.56
C ALA A 46 -2.03 24.68 1.37
N LEU A 47 -2.54 24.49 0.15
CA LEU A 47 -1.74 24.29 -1.06
C LEU A 47 -1.50 25.57 -1.87
N ILE A 48 -2.09 26.69 -1.48
CA ILE A 48 -1.91 27.98 -2.16
C ILE A 48 -0.53 28.54 -1.76
N PRO A 49 0.30 28.98 -2.72
CA PRO A 49 1.60 29.57 -2.38
C PRO A 49 1.49 30.80 -1.48
N ALA A 50 2.54 31.03 -0.69
CA ALA A 50 2.63 32.20 0.20
C ALA A 50 2.45 33.55 -0.55
N ALA A 51 2.88 33.61 -1.81
CA ALA A 51 2.72 34.79 -2.66
C ALA A 51 1.26 35.22 -2.82
N TYR A 52 0.32 34.27 -2.66
CA TYR A 52 -1.13 34.55 -2.70
C TYR A 52 -1.78 34.38 -1.33
N GLY A 53 -0.99 34.39 -0.25
CA GLY A 53 -1.50 34.34 1.12
C GLY A 53 -1.78 32.98 1.70
N GLY A 54 -1.36 31.91 1.04
CA GLY A 54 -1.54 30.54 1.52
C GLY A 54 -0.36 30.01 2.33
N LEU A 55 -0.46 28.74 2.78
CA LEU A 55 0.59 28.07 3.55
C LEU A 55 1.68 27.49 2.67
N GLY A 56 1.40 27.22 1.39
CA GLY A 56 2.35 26.65 0.45
C GLY A 56 2.86 25.28 0.86
N LEU A 57 2.01 24.45 1.47
CA LEU A 57 2.38 23.10 1.88
C LEU A 57 2.61 22.21 0.65
N ASP A 58 3.49 21.22 0.80
CA ASP A 58 3.61 20.16 -0.19
C ASP A 58 2.40 19.21 -0.09
N VAL A 59 2.19 18.42 -1.14
CA VAL A 59 1.04 17.52 -1.23
C VAL A 59 1.10 16.44 -0.15
N THR A 60 2.29 15.95 0.18
CA THR A 60 2.49 14.96 1.25
C THR A 60 2.04 15.51 2.60
N THR A 61 2.43 16.74 2.96
CA THR A 61 2.00 17.38 4.21
C THR A 61 0.49 17.62 4.21
N TYR A 62 -0.07 18.07 3.08
CA TYR A 62 -1.52 18.26 2.96
C TYR A 62 -2.26 16.93 3.16
N ALA A 63 -1.77 15.83 2.57
CA ALA A 63 -2.38 14.50 2.76
C ALA A 63 -2.36 14.10 4.25
N ARG A 64 -1.28 14.40 4.97
CA ARG A 64 -1.20 14.16 6.42
C ARG A 64 -2.23 14.99 7.19
N VAL A 65 -2.43 16.25 6.81
CA VAL A 65 -3.47 17.10 7.42
C VAL A 65 -4.85 16.46 7.21
N VAL A 66 -5.14 16.02 5.98
CA VAL A 66 -6.42 15.38 5.64
C VAL A 66 -6.60 14.10 6.46
N GLU A 67 -5.56 13.26 6.56
CA GLU A 67 -5.60 12.04 7.37
C GLU A 67 -5.95 12.36 8.83
N GLU A 68 -5.27 13.35 9.44
CA GLU A 68 -5.50 13.71 10.85
C GLU A 68 -6.93 14.23 11.07
N LEU A 69 -7.45 15.09 10.17
CA LEU A 69 -8.82 15.57 10.26
C LEU A 69 -9.82 14.40 10.22
N CYS A 70 -9.58 13.42 9.35
CA CYS A 70 -10.48 12.27 9.18
C CYS A 70 -10.41 11.27 10.34
N ARG A 71 -9.34 11.29 11.11
CA ARG A 71 -9.28 10.53 12.37
C ARG A 71 -10.26 11.08 13.40
N GLY A 72 -10.65 12.35 13.27
CA GLY A 72 -11.64 12.97 14.13
C GLY A 72 -13.03 13.01 13.52
N PHE A 73 -13.14 13.60 12.33
CA PHE A 73 -14.45 13.82 11.68
C PHE A 73 -14.24 14.02 10.17
N MET A 74 -14.55 13.00 9.38
CA MET A 74 -14.30 12.98 7.93
C MET A 74 -14.92 14.20 7.21
N SER A 75 -16.04 14.71 7.69
CA SER A 75 -16.77 15.82 7.04
C SER A 75 -15.96 17.11 6.99
N LEU A 76 -15.06 17.35 7.96
CA LEU A 76 -14.17 18.53 7.92
C LEU A 76 -13.22 18.47 6.73
N ALA A 77 -12.69 17.29 6.43
CA ALA A 77 -11.84 17.13 5.25
C ALA A 77 -12.64 17.41 3.97
N GLY A 78 -13.93 17.03 3.95
CA GLY A 78 -14.82 17.35 2.84
C GLY A 78 -14.95 18.85 2.59
N VAL A 79 -15.07 19.61 3.66
CA VAL A 79 -15.20 21.08 3.57
C VAL A 79 -13.96 21.68 2.88
N ILE A 80 -12.74 21.28 3.30
CA ILE A 80 -11.52 21.84 2.71
C ILE A 80 -11.15 21.22 1.37
N ASN A 81 -11.40 19.92 1.15
CA ASN A 81 -10.98 19.26 -0.09
C ASN A 81 -11.74 19.77 -1.30
N SER A 82 -13.06 19.97 -1.17
CA SER A 82 -13.88 20.50 -2.26
C SER A 82 -13.40 21.91 -2.65
N HIS A 83 -13.11 22.73 -1.64
CA HIS A 83 -12.54 24.07 -1.81
C HIS A 83 -11.15 23.99 -2.47
N THR A 84 -10.30 23.08 -2.01
CA THR A 84 -8.93 22.90 -2.54
C THR A 84 -8.97 22.56 -4.03
N MET A 85 -9.89 21.71 -4.48
CA MET A 85 -10.00 21.38 -5.91
C MET A 85 -10.31 22.64 -6.73
N MET A 86 -11.23 23.51 -6.27
CA MET A 86 -11.52 24.79 -6.92
C MET A 86 -10.27 25.67 -6.96
N THR A 87 -9.55 25.76 -5.85
CA THR A 87 -8.35 26.65 -5.78
C THR A 87 -7.25 26.17 -6.70
N LEU A 88 -7.01 24.84 -6.79
CA LEU A 88 -5.98 24.28 -7.66
C LEU A 88 -6.27 24.52 -9.14
N ILE A 89 -7.54 24.49 -9.53
CA ILE A 89 -7.92 24.80 -10.92
C ILE A 89 -7.50 26.26 -11.25
N VAL A 90 -7.79 27.22 -10.35
CA VAL A 90 -7.38 28.61 -10.56
C VAL A 90 -5.87 28.77 -10.49
N LEU A 91 -5.21 28.12 -9.53
CA LEU A 91 -3.76 28.20 -9.35
C LEU A 91 -3.00 27.74 -10.60
N HIS A 92 -3.40 26.60 -11.16
CA HIS A 92 -2.66 26.00 -12.28
C HIS A 92 -3.10 26.53 -13.65
N HIS A 93 -4.34 26.95 -13.80
CA HIS A 93 -4.91 27.30 -15.11
C HIS A 93 -5.42 28.73 -15.24
N GLY A 94 -5.57 29.44 -14.12
CA GLY A 94 -6.03 30.84 -14.16
C GLY A 94 -5.00 31.75 -14.79
N THR A 95 -5.47 32.87 -15.35
CA THR A 95 -4.57 33.98 -15.73
C THR A 95 -3.97 34.59 -14.47
N GLU A 96 -2.88 35.35 -14.62
CA GLU A 96 -2.28 36.03 -13.45
C GLU A 96 -3.28 36.98 -12.77
N GLU A 97 -4.09 37.67 -13.57
CA GLU A 97 -5.14 38.52 -13.05
C GLU A 97 -6.17 37.73 -12.20
N GLN A 98 -6.57 36.56 -12.68
CA GLN A 98 -7.47 35.67 -11.94
C GLN A 98 -6.81 35.17 -10.64
N ARG A 99 -5.53 34.77 -10.69
CA ARG A 99 -4.79 34.33 -9.49
C ARG A 99 -4.74 35.43 -8.44
N GLN A 100 -4.35 36.63 -8.85
CA GLN A 100 -4.24 37.81 -7.93
C GLN A 100 -5.59 38.19 -7.32
N ARG A 101 -6.67 38.08 -8.08
CA ARG A 101 -8.01 38.45 -7.64
C ARG A 101 -8.64 37.40 -6.73
N LEU A 102 -8.44 36.11 -7.03
CA LEU A 102 -9.20 35.02 -6.40
C LEU A 102 -8.43 34.30 -5.30
N LEU A 103 -7.15 33.97 -5.53
CA LEU A 103 -6.41 33.10 -4.60
C LEU A 103 -6.27 33.67 -3.19
N PRO A 104 -6.03 35.01 -2.98
CA PRO A 104 -5.96 35.51 -1.60
C PRO A 104 -7.28 35.35 -0.84
N ARG A 105 -8.42 35.56 -1.50
CA ARG A 105 -9.75 35.37 -0.90
C ARG A 105 -10.04 33.91 -0.59
N PHE A 106 -9.54 33.00 -1.45
CA PHE A 106 -9.65 31.55 -1.23
C PHE A 106 -8.74 31.12 -0.06
N ALA A 107 -7.50 31.61 -0.03
CA ALA A 107 -6.51 31.23 1.00
C ALA A 107 -6.97 31.64 2.40
N SER A 108 -7.56 32.83 2.53
CA SER A 108 -8.08 33.33 3.82
C SER A 108 -9.36 32.59 4.26
N GLY A 109 -10.01 31.84 3.37
CA GLY A 109 -11.30 31.22 3.64
C GLY A 109 -12.46 32.23 3.64
N GLU A 110 -12.21 33.47 3.21
CA GLU A 110 -13.26 34.47 3.02
C GLU A 110 -14.27 34.01 1.96
N VAL A 111 -13.74 33.48 0.85
CA VAL A 111 -14.54 32.85 -0.20
C VAL A 111 -14.20 31.37 -0.22
N ARG A 112 -15.14 30.54 0.19
CA ARG A 112 -15.02 29.09 0.21
C ARG A 112 -15.93 28.51 -0.87
N GLY A 113 -15.65 27.30 -1.31
CA GLY A 113 -16.50 26.73 -2.34
C GLY A 113 -16.15 25.29 -2.69
N GLY A 114 -16.40 24.96 -3.93
CA GLY A 114 -16.22 23.59 -4.38
C GLY A 114 -16.26 23.44 -5.89
N LEU A 115 -16.39 22.20 -6.31
CA LEU A 115 -16.43 21.82 -7.71
C LEU A 115 -17.86 21.47 -8.13
N CYS A 116 -18.34 22.11 -9.21
CA CYS A 116 -19.66 21.87 -9.82
C CYS A 116 -19.48 21.10 -11.13
N LEU A 117 -19.47 19.77 -11.03
CA LEU A 117 -19.19 18.88 -12.16
C LEU A 117 -20.40 18.00 -12.49
N THR A 118 -20.81 17.16 -11.55
CA THR A 118 -21.83 16.12 -11.70
C THR A 118 -23.22 16.73 -11.98
N GLU A 119 -23.98 16.06 -12.84
CA GLU A 119 -25.37 16.42 -13.15
C GLU A 119 -26.27 15.21 -12.86
N PRO A 120 -27.61 15.36 -12.75
CA PRO A 120 -28.48 14.25 -12.42
C PRO A 120 -28.35 13.04 -13.36
N HIS A 121 -27.95 13.26 -14.60
CA HIS A 121 -27.80 12.20 -15.62
C HIS A 121 -26.34 11.93 -16.02
N ALA A 122 -25.37 12.66 -15.46
CA ALA A 122 -23.96 12.61 -15.88
C ALA A 122 -23.01 12.66 -14.68
N GLY A 123 -22.60 11.50 -14.19
CA GLY A 123 -21.64 11.38 -13.09
C GLY A 123 -20.30 10.83 -13.59
N SER A 124 -20.20 9.50 -13.78
CA SER A 124 -18.99 8.86 -14.32
C SER A 124 -18.66 9.31 -15.73
N ASP A 125 -19.70 9.54 -16.56
CA ASP A 125 -19.53 10.08 -17.91
C ASP A 125 -19.61 11.60 -17.88
N VAL A 126 -18.51 12.24 -17.51
CA VAL A 126 -18.41 13.71 -17.43
C VAL A 126 -18.66 14.35 -18.81
N GLN A 127 -18.37 13.65 -19.90
CA GLN A 127 -18.56 14.21 -21.25
C GLN A 127 -20.04 14.33 -21.64
N ALA A 128 -20.94 13.73 -20.86
CA ALA A 128 -22.39 13.78 -21.11
C ALA A 128 -23.10 14.95 -20.41
N ILE A 129 -22.37 15.89 -19.79
CA ILE A 129 -23.00 17.05 -19.11
C ILE A 129 -23.78 17.90 -20.12
N ARG A 130 -24.83 18.56 -19.63
CA ARG A 130 -25.73 19.39 -20.45
C ARG A 130 -25.82 20.83 -19.99
N THR A 131 -25.26 21.19 -18.84
CA THR A 131 -25.17 22.60 -18.40
C THR A 131 -24.45 23.40 -19.48
N THR A 132 -25.05 24.49 -19.94
CA THR A 132 -24.50 25.34 -21.02
C THR A 132 -24.02 26.66 -20.50
N ALA A 133 -23.05 27.26 -21.21
CA ALA A 133 -22.59 28.64 -20.98
C ALA A 133 -22.57 29.34 -22.36
N ARG A 134 -23.55 30.20 -22.59
CA ARG A 134 -23.70 30.90 -23.86
C ARG A 134 -23.13 32.33 -23.74
N ARG A 135 -22.19 32.65 -24.63
CA ARG A 135 -21.55 33.98 -24.59
C ARG A 135 -22.49 35.10 -25.03
N GLU A 136 -22.57 36.17 -24.25
CA GLU A 136 -23.30 37.39 -24.57
C GLU A 136 -22.42 38.60 -24.24
N GLY A 137 -21.63 39.04 -25.22
CA GLY A 137 -20.74 40.17 -25.06
C GLY A 137 -19.63 39.89 -24.04
N ASP A 138 -19.65 40.63 -22.92
CA ASP A 138 -18.65 40.55 -21.86
C ASP A 138 -19.00 39.54 -20.76
N ARG A 139 -20.04 38.74 -20.99
CA ARG A 139 -20.52 37.76 -20.00
C ARG A 139 -20.91 36.44 -20.67
N TYR A 140 -21.11 35.43 -19.85
CA TYR A 140 -21.73 34.15 -20.23
C TYR A 140 -23.04 34.00 -19.46
N VAL A 141 -24.02 33.38 -20.08
CA VAL A 141 -25.31 33.05 -19.46
C VAL A 141 -25.31 31.54 -19.24
N LEU A 142 -25.44 31.11 -17.97
CA LEU A 142 -25.42 29.69 -17.58
C LEU A 142 -26.83 29.17 -17.39
N ASP A 143 -27.09 28.01 -17.97
CA ASP A 143 -28.35 27.25 -17.81
C ASP A 143 -28.06 25.80 -17.55
N GLY A 144 -28.60 25.23 -16.46
CA GLY A 144 -28.42 23.81 -16.13
C GLY A 144 -28.59 23.48 -14.67
N THR A 145 -28.29 22.23 -14.34
CA THR A 145 -28.42 21.71 -12.97
C THR A 145 -27.17 20.89 -12.61
N LYS A 146 -26.63 21.15 -11.41
CA LYS A 146 -25.50 20.39 -10.86
C LYS A 146 -25.95 19.66 -9.60
N MET A 147 -25.48 18.40 -9.43
CA MET A 147 -25.95 17.47 -8.41
C MET A 147 -24.79 17.05 -7.50
N PHE A 148 -25.07 16.77 -6.23
CA PHE A 148 -24.14 16.31 -5.21
C PHE A 148 -23.01 17.30 -4.93
N ILE A 149 -23.36 18.61 -4.89
CA ILE A 149 -22.35 19.67 -4.72
C ILE A 149 -22.06 19.91 -3.24
N THR A 150 -20.84 19.49 -2.83
CA THR A 150 -20.31 19.74 -1.49
C THR A 150 -20.04 21.24 -1.32
N ASN A 151 -20.35 21.78 -0.15
CA ASN A 151 -20.28 23.22 0.17
C ASN A 151 -21.27 24.06 -0.65
N GLY A 152 -22.26 23.45 -1.29
CA GLY A 152 -23.17 24.18 -2.16
C GLY A 152 -24.03 25.18 -1.43
N ARG A 153 -24.43 24.90 -0.17
CA ARG A 153 -25.19 25.85 0.66
C ARG A 153 -24.25 26.82 1.39
N GLU A 154 -23.19 26.27 2.02
CA GLU A 154 -22.32 27.09 2.89
C GLU A 154 -21.18 27.79 2.15
N GLY A 155 -20.89 27.36 0.90
CA GLY A 155 -19.85 27.99 0.07
C GLY A 155 -20.34 29.25 -0.63
N HIS A 156 -19.39 29.97 -1.22
CA HIS A 156 -19.59 31.28 -1.84
C HIS A 156 -19.32 31.28 -3.35
N ALA A 157 -18.43 30.35 -3.83
CA ALA A 157 -18.01 30.31 -5.23
C ALA A 157 -17.74 28.86 -5.64
N PHE A 158 -17.82 28.56 -6.92
CA PHE A 158 -17.68 27.18 -7.45
C PHE A 158 -16.93 27.20 -8.76
N ALA A 159 -16.03 26.23 -8.95
CA ALA A 159 -15.45 25.92 -10.26
C ALA A 159 -16.49 25.05 -10.99
N LEU A 160 -17.09 25.57 -12.03
CA LEU A 160 -18.22 24.96 -12.74
C LEU A 160 -17.82 24.59 -14.17
N LEU A 161 -18.03 23.33 -14.57
CA LEU A 161 -17.82 22.88 -15.93
C LEU A 161 -19.13 22.99 -16.71
N ALA A 162 -19.10 23.66 -17.88
CA ALA A 162 -20.26 23.84 -18.77
C ALA A 162 -19.85 23.68 -20.23
N VAL A 163 -20.83 23.40 -21.07
CA VAL A 163 -20.69 23.30 -22.54
C VAL A 163 -20.79 24.70 -23.14
N THR A 164 -19.70 25.16 -23.76
CA THR A 164 -19.64 26.41 -24.53
C THR A 164 -19.83 26.15 -26.03
N ASP A 165 -19.40 24.98 -26.54
CA ASP A 165 -19.60 24.58 -27.94
C ASP A 165 -20.20 23.18 -28.02
N PRO A 166 -21.51 23.05 -28.20
CA PRO A 166 -22.15 21.72 -28.30
C PRO A 166 -21.84 20.98 -29.60
N LYS A 167 -21.19 21.63 -30.57
CA LYS A 167 -20.83 21.01 -31.86
C LYS A 167 -19.42 20.40 -31.83
N ALA A 168 -18.62 20.71 -30.81
CA ALA A 168 -17.23 20.25 -30.72
C ALA A 168 -17.14 18.71 -30.72
N ARG A 169 -16.15 18.19 -31.38
CA ARG A 169 -15.86 16.75 -31.41
C ARG A 169 -14.37 16.50 -31.17
N PRO A 170 -14.01 15.65 -30.21
CA PRO A 170 -14.91 15.00 -29.24
C PRO A 170 -15.53 16.02 -28.26
N PRO A 171 -16.65 15.66 -27.57
CA PRO A 171 -17.43 16.63 -26.77
C PRO A 171 -16.61 17.43 -25.74
N TYR A 172 -15.61 16.82 -25.14
CA TYR A 172 -14.80 17.51 -24.10
C TYR A 172 -14.11 18.78 -24.62
N ARG A 173 -13.89 18.89 -25.93
CA ARG A 173 -13.26 20.08 -26.55
C ARG A 173 -14.20 21.30 -26.56
N GLY A 174 -15.48 21.07 -26.33
CA GLY A 174 -16.48 22.15 -26.24
C GLY A 174 -16.82 22.54 -24.81
N MET A 175 -16.04 22.08 -23.81
CA MET A 175 -16.32 22.34 -22.40
C MET A 175 -15.36 23.38 -21.83
N SER A 176 -15.90 24.31 -21.03
CA SER A 176 -15.15 25.38 -20.39
C SER A 176 -15.42 25.42 -18.90
N CYS A 177 -14.44 25.87 -18.11
CA CYS A 177 -14.56 25.98 -16.66
C CYS A 177 -14.69 27.45 -16.26
N PHE A 178 -15.64 27.73 -15.36
CA PHE A 178 -15.92 29.07 -14.86
C PHE A 178 -15.87 29.11 -13.33
N ILE A 179 -15.40 30.24 -12.76
CA ILE A 179 -15.60 30.51 -11.34
C ILE A 179 -16.91 31.27 -11.20
N VAL A 180 -17.91 30.63 -10.62
CA VAL A 180 -19.26 31.16 -10.47
C VAL A 180 -19.49 31.47 -9.00
N GLU A 181 -19.67 32.77 -8.68
CA GLU A 181 -19.98 33.25 -7.33
C GLU A 181 -21.48 33.20 -7.09
N LYS A 182 -21.90 32.94 -5.84
CA LYS A 182 -23.30 33.00 -5.43
C LYS A 182 -23.80 34.45 -5.43
N GLY A 183 -25.11 34.58 -5.47
CA GLY A 183 -25.76 35.91 -5.38
C GLY A 183 -26.23 36.44 -6.72
N HIS A 184 -25.88 35.78 -7.82
CA HIS A 184 -26.39 36.17 -9.14
C HIS A 184 -27.87 35.79 -9.27
N PRO A 185 -28.70 36.60 -9.93
CA PRO A 185 -30.07 36.23 -10.25
C PRO A 185 -30.08 34.89 -11.03
N GLY A 186 -31.03 34.02 -10.70
CA GLY A 186 -31.17 32.73 -11.35
C GLY A 186 -30.28 31.60 -10.75
N PHE A 187 -29.37 31.92 -9.85
CA PHE A 187 -28.58 30.93 -9.11
C PHE A 187 -29.37 30.46 -7.89
N ARG A 188 -29.80 29.21 -7.87
CA ARG A 188 -30.61 28.68 -6.77
C ARG A 188 -29.94 27.49 -6.12
N VAL A 189 -29.90 27.50 -4.77
CA VAL A 189 -29.48 26.37 -3.94
C VAL A 189 -30.75 25.60 -3.56
N MET A 190 -30.85 24.38 -4.01
CA MET A 190 -32.03 23.54 -3.77
C MET A 190 -31.90 22.81 -2.41
N LYS A 191 -32.67 21.78 -2.22
CA LYS A 191 -32.72 21.00 -0.98
C LYS A 191 -31.35 20.33 -0.71
N SER A 192 -30.93 20.32 0.56
CA SER A 192 -29.84 19.50 1.02
C SER A 192 -30.25 18.03 0.95
N LEU A 193 -29.35 17.20 0.47
CA LEU A 193 -29.58 15.76 0.32
C LEU A 193 -29.27 15.05 1.64
N ALA A 194 -30.22 14.25 2.11
CA ALA A 194 -29.97 13.38 3.26
C ALA A 194 -29.04 12.23 2.83
N LYS A 195 -28.03 11.93 3.68
CA LYS A 195 -26.98 11.00 3.33
C LYS A 195 -26.85 9.87 4.35
N LEU A 196 -26.30 8.74 3.92
CA LEU A 196 -25.98 7.61 4.77
C LEU A 196 -24.92 7.99 5.83
N GLY A 197 -23.84 8.62 5.35
CA GLY A 197 -22.72 9.11 6.14
C GLY A 197 -22.29 10.47 5.64
N TYR A 198 -21.05 10.90 6.01
CA TYR A 198 -20.55 12.21 5.59
C TYR A 198 -21.52 13.32 6.02
N LYS A 199 -22.13 13.13 7.18
CA LYS A 199 -23.09 14.07 7.73
C LYS A 199 -22.36 15.26 8.32
N GLY A 200 -23.05 16.40 8.43
CA GLY A 200 -22.46 17.63 8.93
C GLY A 200 -21.76 18.46 7.86
N VAL A 201 -21.67 17.97 6.61
CA VAL A 201 -21.25 18.80 5.47
C VAL A 201 -22.39 18.82 4.46
N ASP A 202 -22.76 20.01 4.00
CA ASP A 202 -23.88 20.13 3.07
C ASP A 202 -23.54 19.56 1.70
N THR A 203 -24.50 18.88 1.10
CA THR A 203 -24.42 18.34 -0.26
C THR A 203 -25.75 18.63 -0.92
N VAL A 204 -25.74 19.40 -1.99
CA VAL A 204 -26.96 19.98 -2.55
C VAL A 204 -27.04 19.80 -4.06
N GLU A 205 -28.23 20.09 -4.57
CA GLU A 205 -28.49 20.36 -5.98
C GLU A 205 -28.41 21.86 -6.19
N LEU A 206 -27.70 22.29 -7.24
CA LEU A 206 -27.64 23.72 -7.66
C LEU A 206 -28.31 23.86 -9.03
N VAL A 207 -29.15 24.88 -9.16
CA VAL A 207 -29.89 25.18 -10.42
C VAL A 207 -29.47 26.55 -10.91
N PHE A 208 -29.18 26.64 -12.20
CA PHE A 208 -28.76 27.84 -12.91
C PHE A 208 -29.81 28.12 -14.00
N GLU A 209 -30.50 29.27 -13.90
CA GLU A 209 -31.51 29.70 -14.85
C GLU A 209 -31.17 31.11 -15.34
N GLY A 210 -30.50 31.18 -16.49
CA GLY A 210 -30.05 32.44 -17.05
C GLY A 210 -29.05 33.18 -16.20
N VAL A 211 -28.15 32.47 -15.48
CA VAL A 211 -27.21 33.08 -14.53
C VAL A 211 -26.10 33.84 -15.29
N PRO A 212 -25.99 35.18 -15.12
CA PRO A 212 -24.91 35.92 -15.78
C PRO A 212 -23.59 35.73 -15.06
N VAL A 213 -22.55 35.36 -15.77
CA VAL A 213 -21.18 35.19 -15.24
C VAL A 213 -20.24 36.05 -16.08
N PRO A 214 -19.44 36.93 -15.48
CA PRO A 214 -18.50 37.77 -16.25
C PRO A 214 -17.53 36.91 -17.09
N ALA A 215 -17.21 37.33 -18.30
CA ALA A 215 -16.25 36.65 -19.16
C ALA A 215 -14.88 36.51 -18.49
N ALA A 216 -14.52 37.45 -17.59
CA ALA A 216 -13.30 37.42 -16.81
C ALA A 216 -13.22 36.21 -15.85
N ASN A 217 -14.36 35.54 -15.61
CA ASN A 217 -14.42 34.34 -14.76
C ASN A 217 -14.25 33.02 -15.53
N LEU A 218 -14.07 33.05 -16.86
CA LEU A 218 -13.66 31.91 -17.66
C LEU A 218 -12.21 31.56 -17.31
N VAL A 219 -11.98 30.42 -16.70
CA VAL A 219 -10.64 30.02 -16.22
C VAL A 219 -9.64 29.96 -17.37
N GLY A 220 -8.57 30.75 -17.26
CA GLY A 220 -7.53 30.85 -18.28
C GLY A 220 -7.91 31.64 -19.52
N GLY A 221 -9.15 32.16 -19.58
CA GLY A 221 -9.61 33.06 -20.64
C GLY A 221 -9.84 32.41 -22.02
N VAL A 222 -9.75 31.09 -22.14
CA VAL A 222 -9.87 30.36 -23.42
C VAL A 222 -10.92 29.25 -23.30
N GLU A 223 -11.94 29.30 -24.16
CA GLU A 223 -12.97 28.26 -24.23
C GLU A 223 -12.38 26.90 -24.64
N GLY A 224 -13.08 25.83 -24.27
CA GLY A 224 -12.75 24.46 -24.69
C GLY A 224 -11.64 23.81 -23.91
N ARG A 225 -11.13 24.44 -22.85
CA ARG A 225 -10.04 23.91 -21.99
C ARG A 225 -10.56 23.32 -20.68
N GLY A 226 -11.84 23.52 -20.37
CA GLY A 226 -12.39 23.23 -19.04
C GLY A 226 -12.29 21.77 -18.63
N PHE A 227 -12.48 20.84 -19.56
CA PHE A 227 -12.40 19.41 -19.24
C PHE A 227 -11.01 19.04 -18.71
N ALA A 228 -9.95 19.44 -19.43
CA ALA A 228 -8.57 19.14 -19.03
C ALA A 228 -8.23 19.79 -17.67
N GLN A 229 -8.68 21.04 -17.46
CA GLN A 229 -8.47 21.79 -16.22
C GLN A 229 -9.09 21.06 -15.02
N VAL A 230 -10.32 20.58 -15.16
CA VAL A 230 -11.05 19.88 -14.10
C VAL A 230 -10.45 18.50 -13.85
N MET A 231 -10.08 17.77 -14.92
CA MET A 231 -9.47 16.42 -14.77
C MET A 231 -8.15 16.48 -13.99
N GLN A 232 -7.36 17.52 -14.20
CA GLN A 232 -6.11 17.71 -13.43
C GLN A 232 -6.41 18.03 -11.96
N GLY A 233 -7.48 18.79 -11.70
CA GLY A 233 -7.96 19.04 -10.34
C GLY A 233 -8.39 17.75 -9.64
N LEU A 234 -9.05 16.84 -10.37
CA LEU A 234 -9.50 15.56 -9.84
C LEU A 234 -8.35 14.60 -9.51
N GLU A 235 -7.18 14.76 -10.11
CA GLU A 235 -5.99 13.97 -9.74
C GLU A 235 -5.61 14.25 -8.27
N ALA A 236 -5.62 15.53 -7.87
CA ALA A 236 -5.43 15.93 -6.47
C ALA A 236 -6.58 15.40 -5.60
N GLY A 237 -7.80 15.39 -6.13
CA GLY A 237 -8.97 14.81 -5.47
C GLY A 237 -8.80 13.34 -5.10
N ARG A 238 -8.18 12.55 -5.99
CA ARG A 238 -7.92 11.11 -5.72
C ARG A 238 -6.99 10.93 -4.51
N LEU A 239 -5.93 11.76 -4.42
CA LEU A 239 -5.01 11.74 -3.27
C LEU A 239 -5.73 12.17 -1.99
N ASN A 240 -6.62 13.17 -2.07
CA ASN A 240 -7.45 13.58 -0.95
C ASN A 240 -8.34 12.44 -0.45
N ILE A 241 -9.00 11.72 -1.37
CA ILE A 241 -9.83 10.56 -0.99
C ILE A 241 -8.97 9.49 -0.34
N ALA A 242 -7.79 9.19 -0.91
CA ALA A 242 -6.90 8.19 -0.33
C ALA A 242 -6.50 8.57 1.11
N ALA A 243 -6.14 9.84 1.33
CA ALA A 243 -5.79 10.35 2.67
C ALA A 243 -6.97 10.28 3.65
N ARG A 244 -8.20 10.63 3.19
CA ARG A 244 -9.43 10.47 4.00
C ARG A 244 -9.60 9.02 4.42
N CYS A 245 -9.43 8.10 3.48
CA CYS A 245 -9.57 6.66 3.73
C CYS A 245 -8.61 6.19 4.81
N VAL A 246 -7.34 6.63 4.74
CA VAL A 246 -6.33 6.28 5.74
C VAL A 246 -6.77 6.79 7.12
N GLY A 247 -7.26 8.03 7.20
CA GLY A 247 -7.69 8.63 8.47
C GLY A 247 -8.89 7.90 9.09
N VAL A 248 -9.92 7.59 8.28
CA VAL A 248 -11.11 6.86 8.75
C VAL A 248 -10.73 5.44 9.18
N ALA A 249 -9.90 4.75 8.38
CA ALA A 249 -9.45 3.39 8.69
C ALA A 249 -8.61 3.37 9.97
N GLN A 250 -7.73 4.37 10.14
CA GLN A 250 -6.93 4.49 11.36
C GLN A 250 -7.84 4.71 12.58
N ALA A 251 -8.86 5.59 12.47
CA ALA A 251 -9.81 5.81 13.58
C ALA A 251 -10.55 4.53 13.96
N ALA A 252 -10.96 3.74 12.95
CA ALA A 252 -11.64 2.47 13.19
C ALA A 252 -10.72 1.44 13.87
N LEU A 253 -9.44 1.39 13.47
CA LEU A 253 -8.43 0.55 14.10
C LEU A 253 -8.16 1.00 15.55
N ASP A 254 -7.97 2.31 15.76
CA ASP A 254 -7.74 2.89 17.10
C ASP A 254 -8.90 2.51 18.06
N ALA A 255 -10.15 2.69 17.61
CA ALA A 255 -11.33 2.31 18.40
C ALA A 255 -11.32 0.81 18.73
N SER A 256 -10.87 -0.04 17.80
CA SER A 256 -10.77 -1.49 18.04
C SER A 256 -9.69 -1.84 19.06
N LEU A 257 -8.58 -1.11 19.04
CA LEU A 257 -7.48 -1.31 19.99
C LEU A 257 -7.83 -0.81 21.40
N GLU A 258 -8.66 0.24 21.49
CA GLU A 258 -9.17 0.76 22.77
C GLU A 258 -10.16 -0.21 23.44
N HIS A 259 -10.85 -1.05 22.67
CA HIS A 259 -11.88 -1.95 23.19
C HIS A 259 -11.42 -3.42 23.04
N PRO A 260 -11.19 -4.11 24.15
CA PRO A 260 -10.79 -5.51 24.07
C PRO A 260 -11.87 -6.34 23.35
N ALA A 261 -11.43 -7.27 22.54
CA ALA A 261 -12.33 -8.17 21.83
C ALA A 261 -13.13 -9.04 22.80
N ALA A 262 -14.27 -9.53 22.34
CA ALA A 262 -15.06 -10.51 23.06
C ALA A 262 -14.39 -11.91 23.10
N GLY A 263 -13.24 -12.07 22.45
CA GLY A 263 -12.47 -13.33 22.41
C GLY A 263 -10.97 -13.08 22.35
N ASP A 264 -10.19 -14.16 22.42
CA ASP A 264 -8.74 -14.09 22.51
C ASP A 264 -8.01 -14.05 21.13
N ASP A 265 -8.77 -14.01 20.02
CA ASP A 265 -8.16 -14.05 18.69
C ASP A 265 -7.74 -12.65 18.21
N PRO A 266 -6.44 -12.34 18.13
CA PRO A 266 -5.97 -11.04 17.69
C PRO A 266 -5.87 -10.93 16.16
N THR A 267 -6.20 -11.97 15.42
CA THR A 267 -6.02 -12.03 13.95
C THR A 267 -6.71 -10.89 13.20
N PRO A 268 -7.95 -10.46 13.57
CA PRO A 268 -8.57 -9.32 12.88
C PRO A 268 -7.77 -8.02 13.00
N LEU A 269 -7.08 -7.79 14.13
CA LEU A 269 -6.23 -6.60 14.30
C LEU A 269 -5.07 -6.59 13.29
N ALA A 270 -4.49 -7.77 13.02
CA ALA A 270 -3.43 -7.89 12.01
C ALA A 270 -3.93 -7.43 10.63
N GLY A 271 -5.12 -7.90 10.23
CA GLY A 271 -5.72 -7.53 8.95
C GLY A 271 -6.00 -6.03 8.85
N MET A 272 -6.59 -5.45 9.91
CA MET A 272 -6.89 -4.02 9.95
C MET A 272 -5.59 -3.19 9.88
N ALA A 273 -4.61 -3.48 10.74
CA ALA A 273 -3.36 -2.73 10.81
C ALA A 273 -2.58 -2.78 9.48
N THR A 274 -2.52 -3.97 8.86
CA THR A 274 -1.83 -4.15 7.58
C THR A 274 -2.48 -3.30 6.47
N ARG A 275 -3.82 -3.32 6.39
CA ARG A 275 -4.55 -2.55 5.37
C ARG A 275 -4.38 -1.05 5.56
N VAL A 276 -4.46 -0.57 6.80
CA VAL A 276 -4.24 0.86 7.12
C VAL A 276 -2.82 1.26 6.71
N HIS A 277 -1.82 0.43 7.06
CA HIS A 277 -0.42 0.75 6.76
C HIS A 277 -0.16 0.73 5.24
N ALA A 278 -0.67 -0.26 4.52
CA ALA A 278 -0.53 -0.35 3.06
C ALA A 278 -1.19 0.86 2.37
N ALA A 279 -2.40 1.22 2.81
CA ALA A 279 -3.12 2.39 2.26
C ALA A 279 -2.33 3.68 2.49
N ARG A 280 -1.74 3.83 3.69
CA ARG A 280 -0.92 4.99 4.03
C ARG A 280 0.33 5.07 3.13
N LEU A 281 1.02 3.95 2.97
CA LEU A 281 2.23 3.91 2.13
C LEU A 281 1.92 4.26 0.67
N LEU A 282 0.85 3.69 0.11
CA LEU A 282 0.41 4.03 -1.27
C LEU A 282 0.08 5.51 -1.41
N THR A 283 -0.65 6.07 -0.43
CA THR A 283 -1.06 7.48 -0.45
C THR A 283 0.15 8.40 -0.44
N TYR A 284 1.09 8.15 0.50
CA TYR A 284 2.27 9.02 0.63
C TYR A 284 3.28 8.81 -0.49
N TRP A 285 3.38 7.60 -1.04
CA TRP A 285 4.18 7.34 -2.23
C TRP A 285 3.70 8.19 -3.42
N ALA A 286 2.40 8.13 -3.71
CA ALA A 286 1.82 8.90 -4.82
C ALA A 286 1.91 10.41 -4.58
N ALA A 287 1.67 10.86 -3.32
CA ALA A 287 1.81 12.28 -2.94
C ALA A 287 3.25 12.77 -3.12
N GLY A 288 4.23 11.96 -2.72
CA GLY A 288 5.66 12.27 -2.89
C GLY A 288 6.07 12.39 -4.35
N MET A 289 5.50 11.56 -5.24
CA MET A 289 5.72 11.69 -6.69
C MET A 289 5.21 13.05 -7.19
N LYS A 290 4.01 13.44 -6.73
CA LYS A 290 3.43 14.75 -7.09
C LYS A 290 4.33 15.89 -6.62
N ASP A 291 4.88 15.79 -5.41
CA ASP A 291 5.78 16.81 -4.85
C ASP A 291 7.07 16.95 -5.65
N ARG A 292 7.55 15.86 -6.27
CA ARG A 292 8.73 15.89 -7.13
C ARG A 292 8.42 16.30 -8.57
N GLY A 293 7.15 16.61 -8.87
CA GLY A 293 6.70 16.99 -10.22
C GLY A 293 6.64 15.82 -11.20
N GLU A 294 6.60 14.58 -10.68
CA GLU A 294 6.50 13.38 -11.51
C GLU A 294 5.06 13.13 -11.95
N ARG A 295 4.90 12.45 -13.08
CA ARG A 295 3.57 12.00 -13.51
C ARG A 295 3.09 10.89 -12.56
N CYS A 296 1.94 11.07 -11.93
CA CYS A 296 1.45 10.12 -10.93
C CYS A 296 -0.05 9.77 -11.07
N ASP A 297 -0.62 9.95 -12.25
CA ASP A 297 -2.05 9.64 -12.49
C ASP A 297 -2.36 8.16 -12.22
N LEU A 298 -1.46 7.24 -12.61
CA LEU A 298 -1.58 5.81 -12.34
C LEU A 298 -1.51 5.55 -10.82
N GLU A 299 -0.50 6.11 -10.19
CA GLU A 299 -0.19 5.90 -8.77
C GLU A 299 -1.27 6.50 -7.85
N ALA A 300 -1.77 7.68 -8.19
CA ALA A 300 -2.89 8.30 -7.47
C ALA A 300 -4.17 7.46 -7.62
N GLY A 301 -4.38 6.87 -8.81
CA GLY A 301 -5.49 5.94 -9.05
C GLY A 301 -5.39 4.68 -8.18
N MET A 302 -4.18 4.08 -8.12
CA MET A 302 -3.92 2.91 -7.27
C MET A 302 -4.13 3.23 -5.79
N ALA A 303 -3.63 4.40 -5.34
CA ALA A 303 -3.77 4.84 -3.95
C ALA A 303 -5.25 4.99 -3.58
N LYS A 304 -6.03 5.67 -4.43
CA LYS A 304 -7.47 5.87 -4.21
C LYS A 304 -8.22 4.54 -4.18
N LEU A 305 -7.95 3.69 -5.15
CA LEU A 305 -8.59 2.37 -5.27
C LEU A 305 -8.31 1.54 -4.01
N PHE A 306 -7.04 1.34 -3.68
CA PHE A 306 -6.66 0.50 -2.55
C PHE A 306 -7.14 1.08 -1.21
N ALA A 307 -6.90 2.38 -0.97
CA ALA A 307 -7.23 2.99 0.32
C ALA A 307 -8.74 2.96 0.59
N SER A 308 -9.58 3.19 -0.44
CA SER A 308 -11.03 3.20 -0.25
C SER A 308 -11.59 1.79 0.04
N GLU A 309 -11.10 0.77 -0.68
CA GLU A 309 -11.48 -0.63 -0.39
C GLU A 309 -11.01 -1.02 1.02
N ALA A 310 -9.75 -0.71 1.35
CA ALA A 310 -9.17 -1.01 2.66
C ALA A 310 -9.94 -0.33 3.79
N ALA A 311 -10.31 0.94 3.61
CA ALA A 311 -11.06 1.68 4.64
C ALA A 311 -12.42 1.03 4.91
N HIS A 312 -13.10 0.60 3.85
CA HIS A 312 -14.39 -0.07 4.01
C HIS A 312 -14.22 -1.44 4.72
N GLU A 313 -13.21 -2.23 4.32
CA GLU A 313 -12.92 -3.51 4.96
C GLU A 313 -12.55 -3.33 6.44
N VAL A 314 -11.72 -2.33 6.76
CA VAL A 314 -11.30 -2.04 8.15
C VAL A 314 -12.50 -1.57 8.98
N ALA A 315 -13.35 -0.69 8.43
CA ALA A 315 -14.55 -0.20 9.15
C ALA A 315 -15.51 -1.35 9.45
N LEU A 316 -15.71 -2.26 8.47
CA LEU A 316 -16.55 -3.45 8.67
C LEU A 316 -15.93 -4.41 9.71
N ALA A 317 -14.60 -4.61 9.66
CA ALA A 317 -13.90 -5.45 10.62
C ALA A 317 -13.99 -4.86 12.04
N ALA A 318 -13.85 -3.53 12.16
CA ALA A 318 -14.01 -2.83 13.45
C ALA A 318 -15.43 -3.00 14.00
N LEU A 319 -16.43 -2.87 13.13
CA LEU A 319 -17.82 -3.06 13.53
C LEU A 319 -18.04 -4.48 14.09
N ARG A 320 -17.51 -5.50 13.40
CA ARG A 320 -17.56 -6.90 13.86
C ARG A 320 -16.79 -7.12 15.16
N TRP A 321 -15.63 -6.46 15.30
CA TRP A 321 -14.80 -6.56 16.51
C TRP A 321 -15.56 -6.15 17.78
N HIS A 322 -16.41 -5.12 17.65
CA HIS A 322 -17.22 -4.61 18.77
C HIS A 322 -18.51 -5.43 19.02
N GLY A 323 -18.78 -6.43 18.17
CA GLY A 323 -19.99 -7.26 18.31
C GLY A 323 -21.27 -6.43 18.16
N ALA A 324 -22.32 -6.78 18.89
CA ALA A 324 -23.61 -6.08 18.82
C ALA A 324 -23.47 -4.59 19.16
N ARG A 325 -22.54 -4.22 20.03
CA ARG A 325 -22.29 -2.82 20.39
C ARG A 325 -21.77 -1.99 19.22
N GLY A 326 -21.09 -2.63 18.25
CA GLY A 326 -20.57 -1.95 17.07
C GLY A 326 -21.66 -1.29 16.22
N ALA A 327 -22.88 -1.78 16.29
CA ALA A 327 -24.03 -1.20 15.58
C ALA A 327 -24.70 -0.04 16.34
N SER A 328 -24.26 0.24 17.57
CA SER A 328 -24.85 1.29 18.42
C SER A 328 -24.23 2.65 18.10
N THR A 329 -25.06 3.68 18.01
CA THR A 329 -24.61 5.08 17.85
C THR A 329 -23.87 5.61 19.09
N GLU A 330 -23.75 4.83 20.15
CA GLU A 330 -22.91 5.17 21.29
C GLU A 330 -21.42 5.06 20.98
N LEU A 331 -21.06 4.26 19.92
CA LEU A 331 -19.68 4.07 19.49
C LEU A 331 -19.50 4.67 18.10
N GLU A 332 -18.30 5.18 17.84
CA GLU A 332 -18.01 5.84 16.55
C GLU A 332 -17.80 4.87 15.39
N VAL A 333 -17.65 3.57 15.65
CA VAL A 333 -17.32 2.61 14.58
C VAL A 333 -18.47 2.46 13.57
N GLU A 334 -19.74 2.62 13.99
CA GLU A 334 -20.87 2.56 13.05
C GLU A 334 -20.84 3.76 12.08
N ARG A 335 -20.40 4.92 12.56
CA ARG A 335 -20.22 6.13 11.73
C ARG A 335 -19.14 5.87 10.66
N HIS A 336 -18.00 5.31 11.06
CA HIS A 336 -16.92 4.99 10.10
C HIS A 336 -17.43 4.05 9.01
N TYR A 337 -18.22 3.04 9.37
CA TYR A 337 -18.81 2.13 8.38
C TYR A 337 -19.75 2.86 7.41
N ARG A 338 -20.56 3.81 7.89
CA ARG A 338 -21.48 4.60 7.05
C ARG A 338 -20.75 5.59 6.16
N ASP A 339 -19.59 6.10 6.59
CA ASP A 339 -18.80 7.08 5.84
C ASP A 339 -18.05 6.45 4.65
N THR A 340 -17.58 5.20 4.78
CA THR A 340 -16.65 4.61 3.80
C THR A 340 -17.24 4.40 2.40
N PRO A 341 -18.54 4.06 2.20
CA PRO A 341 -19.04 3.88 0.82
C PRO A 341 -18.92 5.10 -0.07
N LEU A 342 -18.95 6.31 0.50
CA LEU A 342 -18.74 7.52 -0.28
C LEU A 342 -17.39 7.48 -1.02
N MET A 343 -16.36 6.95 -0.36
CA MET A 343 -15.00 6.97 -0.89
C MET A 343 -14.78 5.92 -1.99
N LEU A 344 -15.65 4.91 -2.07
CA LEU A 344 -15.66 3.94 -3.19
C LEU A 344 -16.25 4.58 -4.46
N ILE A 345 -17.12 5.58 -4.29
CA ILE A 345 -17.94 6.19 -5.35
C ILE A 345 -17.33 7.52 -5.83
N GLY A 346 -16.98 8.40 -4.90
CA GLY A 346 -16.54 9.78 -5.17
C GLY A 346 -15.20 9.88 -5.87
N GLU A 347 -14.98 10.96 -6.60
CA GLU A 347 -13.77 11.27 -7.36
C GLU A 347 -13.46 10.22 -8.43
N GLY A 348 -14.51 9.69 -9.06
CA GLY A 348 -14.46 8.56 -9.98
C GLY A 348 -14.59 7.23 -9.24
N THR A 349 -15.64 6.47 -9.58
CA THR A 349 -15.90 5.19 -8.91
C THR A 349 -14.70 4.25 -9.04
N ASN A 350 -14.60 3.30 -8.13
CA ASN A 350 -13.49 2.34 -8.15
C ASN A 350 -13.47 1.53 -9.45
N GLU A 351 -14.62 1.29 -10.08
CA GLU A 351 -14.71 0.63 -11.39
C GLU A 351 -14.01 1.48 -12.47
N ILE A 352 -14.25 2.81 -12.44
CA ILE A 352 -13.57 3.74 -13.35
C ILE A 352 -12.07 3.78 -13.06
N GLN A 353 -11.68 3.83 -11.77
CA GLN A 353 -10.24 3.81 -11.41
C GLN A 353 -9.56 2.56 -11.98
N ARG A 354 -10.19 1.38 -11.82
CA ARG A 354 -9.64 0.12 -12.36
C ARG A 354 -9.42 0.19 -13.88
N THR A 355 -10.38 0.72 -14.62
CA THR A 355 -10.23 0.81 -16.09
C THR A 355 -9.13 1.80 -16.48
N LEU A 356 -8.99 2.91 -15.75
CA LEU A 356 -7.93 3.91 -16.00
C LEU A 356 -6.56 3.32 -15.66
N ILE A 357 -6.44 2.60 -14.54
CA ILE A 357 -5.19 1.93 -14.13
C ILE A 357 -4.75 0.95 -15.23
N ALA A 358 -5.66 0.07 -15.69
CA ALA A 358 -5.35 -0.92 -16.72
C ALA A 358 -4.86 -0.25 -18.02
N LYS A 359 -5.56 0.80 -18.46
CA LYS A 359 -5.16 1.58 -19.64
C LYS A 359 -3.78 2.22 -19.46
N SER A 360 -3.53 2.81 -18.30
CA SER A 360 -2.23 3.44 -17.99
C SER A 360 -1.10 2.42 -18.00
N LEU A 361 -1.33 1.23 -17.44
CA LEU A 361 -0.34 0.14 -17.43
C LEU A 361 0.07 -0.23 -18.86
N VAL A 362 -0.91 -0.45 -19.74
CA VAL A 362 -0.62 -0.81 -21.14
C VAL A 362 0.05 0.36 -21.88
N THR A 363 -0.45 1.58 -21.68
CA THR A 363 0.08 2.77 -22.38
C THR A 363 1.53 3.08 -21.98
N ARG A 364 1.84 2.96 -20.67
CA ARG A 364 3.19 3.28 -20.16
C ARG A 364 4.20 2.18 -20.43
N HIS A 365 3.80 0.93 -20.33
CA HIS A 365 4.73 -0.19 -20.26
C HIS A 365 4.72 -1.09 -21.49
N GLY A 366 3.58 -1.20 -22.18
CA GLY A 366 3.45 -2.03 -23.38
C GLY A 366 3.77 -3.49 -23.09
N GLU A 367 4.17 -4.22 -24.14
CA GLU A 367 4.51 -5.64 -24.04
C GLU A 367 5.88 -5.89 -23.41
N THR A 368 6.78 -4.93 -23.47
CA THR A 368 8.15 -5.09 -22.97
C THR A 368 8.22 -5.05 -21.45
N LEU A 369 7.27 -4.35 -20.83
CA LEU A 369 7.20 -4.17 -19.38
C LEU A 369 8.49 -3.59 -18.76
N GLY A 370 9.38 -3.03 -19.60
CA GLY A 370 10.67 -2.52 -19.13
C GLY A 370 10.54 -1.46 -18.04
N ALA A 371 9.56 -0.57 -18.17
CA ALA A 371 9.37 0.51 -17.21
C ALA A 371 8.83 0.00 -15.86
N LEU A 372 8.03 -1.09 -15.85
CA LEU A 372 7.54 -1.68 -14.59
C LEU A 372 8.69 -2.17 -13.71
N THR A 373 9.79 -2.52 -14.33
CA THR A 373 10.90 -3.16 -13.66
C THR A 373 12.21 -2.36 -13.76
N SER A 374 12.13 -1.10 -14.24
CA SER A 374 13.31 -0.24 -14.39
C SER A 374 13.88 0.25 -13.06
N ARG A 375 13.06 0.21 -12.01
CA ARG A 375 13.45 0.68 -10.67
C ARG A 375 13.82 2.17 -10.65
N GLU A 376 13.18 2.96 -11.49
CA GLU A 376 13.36 4.42 -11.48
C GLU A 376 13.01 4.95 -10.07
N GLY A 377 13.85 5.88 -9.60
CA GLY A 377 13.70 6.44 -8.25
C GLY A 377 14.51 5.74 -7.18
N GLU A 378 15.02 4.51 -7.44
CA GLU A 378 15.95 3.86 -6.51
C GLU A 378 17.36 4.48 -6.66
N PRO A 379 18.16 4.51 -5.58
CA PRO A 379 19.57 4.91 -5.70
C PRO A 379 20.29 4.12 -6.77
N GLU A 380 21.16 4.78 -7.52
CA GLU A 380 21.82 4.19 -8.71
C GLU A 380 22.53 2.87 -8.38
N GLU A 381 23.22 2.80 -7.25
CA GLU A 381 23.93 1.58 -6.84
C GLU A 381 22.96 0.40 -6.66
N ARG A 382 21.86 0.60 -5.91
CA ARG A 382 20.84 -0.43 -5.70
C ARG A 382 20.20 -0.85 -7.03
N ARG A 383 19.91 0.14 -7.87
CA ARG A 383 19.33 -0.09 -9.20
C ARG A 383 20.24 -0.96 -10.06
N GLN A 384 21.54 -0.67 -10.09
CA GLN A 384 22.50 -1.46 -10.89
C GLN A 384 22.60 -2.91 -10.36
N MET A 385 22.60 -3.09 -9.05
CA MET A 385 22.60 -4.44 -8.45
C MET A 385 21.35 -5.23 -8.86
N ALA A 386 20.17 -4.60 -8.76
CA ALA A 386 18.92 -5.24 -9.15
C ALA A 386 18.92 -5.63 -10.64
N LEU A 387 19.44 -4.75 -11.50
CA LEU A 387 19.51 -5.02 -12.94
C LEU A 387 20.52 -6.14 -13.27
N ALA A 388 21.61 -6.24 -12.51
CA ALA A 388 22.58 -7.34 -12.69
C ALA A 388 21.92 -8.69 -12.33
N VAL A 389 21.16 -8.74 -11.23
CA VAL A 389 20.41 -9.95 -10.87
C VAL A 389 19.37 -10.27 -11.96
N ARG A 390 18.67 -9.27 -12.47
CA ARG A 390 17.69 -9.46 -13.56
C ARG A 390 18.35 -10.08 -14.79
N GLN A 391 19.53 -9.57 -15.20
CA GLN A 391 20.24 -10.12 -16.32
C GLN A 391 20.59 -11.61 -16.10
N PHE A 392 21.02 -11.95 -14.90
CA PHE A 392 21.29 -13.33 -14.55
C PHE A 392 20.00 -14.17 -14.64
N VAL A 393 18.88 -13.64 -14.12
CA VAL A 393 17.59 -14.33 -14.17
C VAL A 393 17.19 -14.59 -15.62
N ASP A 394 17.26 -13.57 -16.47
CA ASP A 394 16.84 -13.68 -17.88
C ASP A 394 17.74 -14.64 -18.67
N LYS A 395 19.05 -14.63 -18.43
CA LYS A 395 20.02 -15.40 -19.20
C LYS A 395 20.20 -16.85 -18.70
N ALA A 396 20.14 -17.06 -17.39
CA ALA A 396 20.48 -18.36 -16.80
C ALA A 396 19.27 -19.05 -16.15
N VAL A 397 18.45 -18.31 -15.40
CA VAL A 397 17.39 -18.91 -14.59
C VAL A 397 16.17 -19.26 -15.45
N VAL A 398 15.65 -18.32 -16.22
CA VAL A 398 14.44 -18.49 -17.03
C VAL A 398 14.55 -19.66 -18.00
N PRO A 399 15.67 -19.84 -18.73
CA PRO A 399 15.80 -21.00 -19.64
C PRO A 399 15.83 -22.35 -18.93
N ALA A 400 16.30 -22.41 -17.69
CA ALA A 400 16.49 -23.66 -16.95
C ALA A 400 15.30 -24.06 -16.06
N VAL A 401 14.45 -23.08 -15.68
CA VAL A 401 13.48 -23.29 -14.60
C VAL A 401 12.43 -24.35 -14.91
N GLY A 402 11.98 -24.44 -16.15
CA GLY A 402 10.97 -25.45 -16.55
C GLY A 402 11.44 -26.88 -16.28
N ASP A 403 12.64 -27.21 -16.75
CA ASP A 403 13.23 -28.56 -16.57
C ASP A 403 13.55 -28.83 -15.10
N LEU A 404 14.03 -27.82 -14.37
CA LEU A 404 14.36 -27.96 -12.95
C LEU A 404 13.08 -28.25 -12.12
N ASP A 405 12.00 -27.51 -12.36
CA ASP A 405 10.74 -27.70 -11.64
C ASP A 405 10.10 -29.04 -12.00
N ALA A 406 10.02 -29.36 -13.28
CA ALA A 406 9.42 -30.63 -13.74
C ALA A 406 10.12 -31.85 -13.12
N ALA A 407 11.44 -31.81 -13.05
CA ALA A 407 12.25 -32.87 -12.46
C ALA A 407 12.41 -32.78 -10.94
N GLY A 408 11.96 -31.71 -10.31
CA GLY A 408 12.17 -31.46 -8.88
C GLY A 408 13.67 -31.39 -8.52
N ARG A 409 14.49 -30.87 -9.45
CA ARG A 409 15.96 -30.87 -9.27
C ARG A 409 16.44 -29.61 -8.55
N TYR A 410 17.38 -29.86 -7.63
CA TYR A 410 18.05 -28.79 -6.88
C TYR A 410 18.90 -27.93 -7.85
N PRO A 411 18.80 -26.58 -7.78
CA PRO A 411 19.44 -25.71 -8.78
C PRO A 411 20.93 -25.41 -8.48
N ALA A 412 21.77 -26.43 -8.37
CA ALA A 412 23.18 -26.31 -7.96
C ALA A 412 24.00 -25.37 -8.85
N GLU A 413 23.81 -25.47 -10.17
CA GLU A 413 24.56 -24.63 -11.12
C GLU A 413 24.15 -23.14 -11.02
N LEU A 414 22.87 -22.88 -10.80
CA LEU A 414 22.39 -21.52 -10.62
C LEU A 414 22.91 -20.92 -9.31
N LEU A 415 22.99 -21.72 -8.24
CA LEU A 415 23.59 -21.26 -6.98
C LEU A 415 25.07 -20.93 -7.15
N ARG A 416 25.79 -21.71 -7.94
CA ARG A 416 27.19 -21.41 -8.26
C ARG A 416 27.30 -20.07 -8.99
N GLY A 417 26.41 -19.80 -9.94
CA GLY A 417 26.35 -18.51 -10.64
C GLY A 417 26.08 -17.35 -9.68
N LEU A 418 25.20 -17.54 -8.68
CA LEU A 418 24.94 -16.53 -7.66
C LEU A 418 26.18 -16.28 -6.77
N ALA A 419 26.92 -17.35 -6.47
CA ALA A 419 28.17 -17.23 -5.70
C ALA A 419 29.22 -16.41 -6.48
N GLU A 420 29.35 -16.68 -7.78
CA GLU A 420 30.27 -15.94 -8.66
C GLU A 420 29.92 -14.45 -8.76
N LEU A 421 28.65 -14.12 -8.64
CA LEU A 421 28.16 -12.73 -8.60
C LEU A 421 28.28 -12.10 -7.20
N GLY A 422 28.70 -12.86 -6.19
CA GLY A 422 28.83 -12.39 -4.81
C GLY A 422 27.51 -12.31 -4.05
N ILE A 423 26.41 -12.75 -4.67
CA ILE A 423 25.06 -12.58 -4.10
C ILE A 423 24.89 -13.38 -2.80
N LEU A 424 25.54 -14.54 -2.68
CA LEU A 424 25.47 -15.35 -1.45
C LEU A 424 26.17 -14.67 -0.26
N GLY A 425 27.06 -13.71 -0.52
CA GLY A 425 27.69 -12.89 0.52
C GLY A 425 27.02 -11.54 0.76
N ALA A 426 25.82 -11.31 0.22
CA ALA A 426 25.20 -9.98 0.22
C ALA A 426 25.09 -9.34 1.60
N THR A 427 24.70 -10.12 2.63
CA THR A 427 24.51 -9.61 4.02
C THR A 427 25.76 -9.73 4.87
N ILE A 428 26.82 -10.39 4.39
CA ILE A 428 28.06 -10.62 5.14
C ILE A 428 28.96 -9.38 5.02
N PRO A 429 29.51 -8.86 6.13
CA PRO A 429 30.43 -7.71 6.03
C PRO A 429 31.68 -7.98 5.19
N PRO A 430 32.25 -6.93 4.57
CA PRO A 430 33.43 -7.11 3.70
C PRO A 430 34.65 -7.72 4.37
N GLU A 431 34.83 -7.55 5.68
CA GLU A 431 35.96 -8.14 6.42
C GLU A 431 35.94 -9.69 6.38
N TRP A 432 34.78 -10.30 6.08
CA TRP A 432 34.63 -11.75 5.91
C TRP A 432 34.31 -12.13 4.45
N GLY A 433 34.56 -11.20 3.51
CA GLY A 433 34.44 -11.49 2.08
C GLY A 433 33.07 -11.27 1.47
N GLY A 434 32.14 -10.62 2.16
CA GLY A 434 30.81 -10.32 1.66
C GLY A 434 30.67 -8.89 1.13
N LEU A 435 29.44 -8.48 0.83
CA LEU A 435 29.12 -7.15 0.29
C LEU A 435 28.61 -6.16 1.35
N GLY A 436 28.12 -6.63 2.49
CA GLY A 436 27.63 -5.80 3.57
C GLY A 436 26.43 -4.92 3.20
N LEU A 437 25.53 -5.44 2.39
CA LEU A 437 24.39 -4.68 1.88
C LEU A 437 23.30 -4.50 2.93
N ASP A 438 22.61 -3.36 2.85
CA ASP A 438 21.45 -3.08 3.70
C ASP A 438 20.25 -3.95 3.32
N ALA A 439 19.27 -4.04 4.23
CA ALA A 439 18.09 -4.88 4.05
C ALA A 439 17.29 -4.48 2.80
N ARG A 440 17.20 -3.20 2.50
CA ARG A 440 16.50 -2.68 1.33
C ARG A 440 17.14 -3.20 0.03
N THR A 441 18.47 -3.23 0.00
CA THR A 441 19.22 -3.65 -1.21
C THR A 441 19.12 -5.16 -1.42
N TRP A 442 19.43 -5.97 -0.38
CA TRP A 442 19.41 -7.42 -0.59
C TRP A 442 17.98 -7.96 -0.84
N THR A 443 16.94 -7.36 -0.21
CA THR A 443 15.55 -7.77 -0.50
C THR A 443 15.14 -7.43 -1.93
N THR A 444 15.63 -6.30 -2.46
CA THR A 444 15.41 -5.93 -3.87
C THR A 444 16.02 -6.97 -4.81
N MET A 445 17.23 -7.44 -4.49
CA MET A 445 17.91 -8.49 -5.29
C MET A 445 17.13 -9.83 -5.23
N VAL A 446 16.65 -10.20 -4.04
CA VAL A 446 15.86 -11.43 -3.85
C VAL A 446 14.52 -11.33 -4.60
N GLU A 447 13.87 -10.17 -4.60
CA GLU A 447 12.65 -9.93 -5.37
C GLU A 447 12.90 -10.17 -6.87
N GLU A 448 14.00 -9.64 -7.41
CA GLU A 448 14.35 -9.84 -8.83
C GLU A 448 14.63 -11.33 -9.13
N LEU A 449 15.34 -12.01 -8.23
CA LEU A 449 15.65 -13.44 -8.38
C LEU A 449 14.36 -14.27 -8.40
N ALA A 450 13.38 -13.93 -7.58
CA ALA A 450 12.11 -14.63 -7.48
C ALA A 450 11.26 -14.52 -8.76
N ARG A 451 11.51 -13.55 -9.58
CA ARG A 451 10.85 -13.45 -10.89
C ARG A 451 11.22 -14.60 -11.82
N GLY A 452 12.37 -15.24 -11.61
CA GLY A 452 12.82 -16.44 -12.34
C GLY A 452 12.37 -17.74 -11.68
N UNK A 453 12.76 -18.15 -10.49
CA UNK A 453 12.54 -19.36 -9.81
C UNK A 453 12.27 -19.13 -8.38
N UNK A 454 11.35 -19.43 -7.95
CA UNK A 454 10.98 -19.29 -6.69
C UNK A 454 11.79 -20.01 -5.76
N ALA A 455 12.03 -21.29 -5.98
CA ALA A 455 12.91 -22.13 -5.15
C ALA A 455 14.31 -21.55 -4.95
N LEU A 456 14.92 -21.08 -6.00
CA LEU A 456 16.27 -20.46 -5.93
C LEU A 456 16.25 -19.22 -5.04
N ALA A 457 15.22 -18.40 -5.16
CA ALA A 457 15.07 -17.18 -4.35
C ALA A 457 14.86 -17.52 -2.87
N VAL A 458 14.08 -18.56 -2.55
CA VAL A 458 13.88 -19.02 -1.16
C VAL A 458 15.21 -19.49 -0.58
N LEU A 459 15.97 -20.31 -1.35
CA LEU A 459 17.31 -20.77 -0.93
C LEU A 459 18.20 -19.58 -0.58
N THR A 460 18.24 -18.60 -1.48
CA THR A 460 19.06 -17.39 -1.32
C THR A 460 18.60 -16.58 -0.10
N ALA A 461 17.30 -16.32 0.02
CA ALA A 461 16.75 -15.52 1.12
C ALA A 461 17.07 -16.14 2.49
N VAL A 462 16.89 -17.45 2.59
CA VAL A 462 17.16 -18.18 3.84
C VAL A 462 18.66 -18.17 4.17
N HIS A 463 19.50 -18.38 3.16
CA HIS A 463 20.95 -18.34 3.31
C HIS A 463 21.41 -16.96 3.82
N LEU A 464 20.93 -15.89 3.18
CA LEU A 464 21.28 -14.51 3.54
C LEU A 464 20.83 -14.17 4.97
N ALA A 465 19.62 -14.59 5.37
CA ALA A 465 19.12 -14.37 6.73
C ALA A 465 19.98 -15.10 7.78
N ALA A 466 20.38 -16.34 7.48
CA ALA A 466 21.24 -17.12 8.38
C ALA A 466 22.64 -16.51 8.47
N CYS A 467 23.19 -16.05 7.34
CA CYS A 467 24.49 -15.36 7.31
C CYS A 467 24.46 -14.07 8.11
N GLU A 468 23.42 -13.28 7.96
CA GLU A 468 23.25 -12.05 8.74
C GLU A 468 23.17 -12.32 10.24
N ALA A 469 22.48 -13.40 10.62
CA ALA A 469 22.40 -13.82 12.04
C ALA A 469 23.79 -14.15 12.59
N VAL A 470 24.60 -14.91 11.85
CA VAL A 470 25.97 -15.20 12.29
C VAL A 470 26.80 -13.91 12.35
N ALA A 471 26.65 -13.03 11.35
CA ALA A 471 27.41 -11.78 11.32
C ALA A 471 27.05 -10.86 12.51
N ARG A 472 25.76 -10.77 12.86
CA ARG A 472 25.30 -9.85 13.92
C ARG A 472 25.49 -10.42 15.33
N PHE A 473 25.20 -11.70 15.51
CA PHE A 473 25.07 -12.31 16.84
C PHE A 473 26.14 -13.35 17.17
N GLY A 474 26.93 -13.77 16.17
CA GLY A 474 27.99 -14.74 16.38
C GLY A 474 29.17 -14.17 17.14
N THR A 475 29.89 -15.03 17.88
CA THR A 475 31.18 -14.68 18.46
C THR A 475 32.21 -14.46 17.34
N ARG A 476 33.32 -13.81 17.64
CA ARG A 476 34.40 -13.61 16.65
C ARG A 476 34.83 -14.96 16.04
N ALA A 477 34.99 -15.98 16.88
CA ALA A 477 35.40 -17.32 16.42
C ALA A 477 34.36 -17.94 15.46
N GLN A 478 33.06 -17.77 15.76
CA GLN A 478 31.99 -18.26 14.87
C GLN A 478 32.02 -17.55 13.52
N ARG A 479 32.17 -16.22 13.54
CA ARG A 479 32.25 -15.39 12.31
C ARG A 479 33.45 -15.81 11.45
N ASP A 480 34.65 -15.89 12.06
CA ASP A 480 35.89 -16.23 11.35
C ASP A 480 35.83 -17.65 10.74
N ARG A 481 35.16 -18.59 11.44
CA ARG A 481 35.01 -19.98 11.00
C ARG A 481 34.00 -20.14 9.86
N LEU A 482 32.90 -19.42 9.91
CA LEU A 482 31.75 -19.69 9.01
C LEU A 482 31.61 -18.71 7.86
N LEU A 483 31.71 -17.38 8.14
CA LEU A 483 31.30 -16.37 7.16
C LEU A 483 32.11 -16.40 5.86
N PRO A 484 33.43 -16.62 5.85
CA PRO A 484 34.17 -16.59 4.58
C PRO A 484 33.72 -17.68 3.60
N ALA A 485 33.46 -18.89 4.09
CA ALA A 485 33.00 -19.99 3.23
C ALA A 485 31.55 -19.81 2.77
N LEU A 486 30.71 -19.22 3.65
CA LEU A 486 29.31 -18.90 3.31
C LEU A 486 29.27 -17.79 2.25
N ALA A 487 30.11 -16.76 2.37
CA ALA A 487 30.16 -15.64 1.41
C ALA A 487 30.52 -16.13 0.00
N ARG A 488 31.42 -17.11 -0.10
CA ARG A 488 31.85 -17.65 -1.40
C ARG A 488 30.93 -18.77 -1.91
N GLY A 489 29.89 -19.14 -1.13
CA GLY A 489 29.00 -20.25 -1.51
C GLY A 489 29.65 -21.63 -1.46
N GLU A 490 30.81 -21.75 -0.83
CA GLU A 490 31.49 -23.03 -0.57
C GLU A 490 30.73 -23.88 0.44
N ARG A 491 30.01 -23.18 1.33
CA ARG A 491 29.07 -23.77 2.27
C ARG A 491 27.73 -22.98 2.18
N LEU A 492 26.65 -23.68 2.51
CA LEU A 492 25.33 -23.07 2.53
C LEU A 492 24.74 -23.12 3.94
N ALA A 493 24.05 -22.06 4.32
CA ALA A 493 23.32 -22.00 5.58
C ALA A 493 21.83 -22.19 5.32
N GLY A 494 21.17 -22.91 6.23
CA GLY A 494 19.73 -23.14 6.20
C GLY A 494 19.08 -22.78 7.52
N LEU A 495 17.76 -22.77 7.56
CA LEU A 495 16.99 -22.53 8.78
C LEU A 495 16.14 -23.76 9.10
N ALA A 496 16.04 -24.05 10.39
CA ALA A 496 15.14 -25.07 10.91
C ALA A 496 13.86 -24.38 11.40
N PHE A 497 12.72 -24.74 10.82
CA PHE A 497 11.45 -24.06 11.07
C PHE A 497 10.47 -24.95 11.82
N GLY A 498 9.67 -25.69 11.20
CA GLY A 498 8.57 -26.43 11.78
C GLY A 498 9.02 -27.53 12.75
N GLY A 499 8.21 -27.78 13.74
CA GLY A 499 8.53 -28.70 14.82
C GLY A 499 9.16 -27.96 15.99
N ARG A 500 9.21 -28.63 17.09
CA ARG A 500 9.76 -28.07 18.32
C ARG A 500 11.15 -28.69 18.50
N LEU A 501 12.19 -27.94 18.16
CA LEU A 501 13.53 -28.38 18.51
C LEU A 501 13.68 -28.15 20.02
N ASP A 502 13.53 -29.23 20.78
CA ASP A 502 13.80 -29.16 22.22
C ASP A 502 15.29 -29.34 22.41
N ALA A 503 15.96 -28.20 22.68
CA ALA A 503 17.36 -28.19 23.07
C ALA A 503 17.39 -28.03 24.59
N ARG A 504 17.83 -29.04 25.30
CA ARG A 504 18.00 -28.97 26.75
C ARG A 504 19.46 -28.94 27.13
N ARG A 505 19.75 -28.26 28.21
CA ARG A 505 21.11 -28.20 28.75
C ARG A 505 21.42 -29.49 29.50
N ASP A 506 22.58 -30.08 29.23
CA ASP A 506 23.10 -31.26 29.92
C ASP A 506 24.60 -31.06 30.16
N GLY A 507 24.93 -30.52 31.31
CA GLY A 507 26.29 -30.09 31.65
C GLY A 507 26.78 -28.98 30.75
N ALA A 508 27.86 -29.18 30.05
CA ALA A 508 28.45 -28.21 29.12
C ALA A 508 27.90 -28.39 27.67
N ALA A 509 26.92 -29.28 27.46
CA ALA A 509 26.39 -29.57 26.11
C ALA A 509 24.92 -29.23 25.97
N TRP A 510 24.52 -28.89 24.75
CA TRP A 510 23.13 -28.78 24.33
C TRP A 510 22.74 -30.10 23.65
N VAL A 511 21.74 -30.77 24.19
CA VAL A 511 21.19 -32.03 23.65
C VAL A 511 19.96 -31.70 22.82
N LEU A 512 19.96 -32.14 21.55
CA LEU A 512 18.86 -31.91 20.61
C LEU A 512 18.01 -33.20 20.53
N GLU A 513 16.70 -33.07 20.73
CA GLU A 513 15.80 -34.21 20.93
C GLU A 513 14.69 -34.44 19.90
N LEU A 514 14.43 -33.53 18.98
CA LEU A 514 13.25 -33.68 18.11
C LEU A 514 13.54 -33.42 16.63
N PRO A 515 12.83 -34.13 15.72
CA PRO A 515 12.94 -33.80 14.31
C PRO A 515 12.33 -32.45 14.00
N CYS A 516 12.95 -31.67 13.14
CA CYS A 516 12.41 -30.43 12.64
C CYS A 516 12.54 -30.35 11.12
N VAL A 517 11.67 -29.54 10.51
CA VAL A 517 11.72 -29.31 9.07
C VAL A 517 12.76 -28.23 8.80
N VAL A 518 13.64 -28.48 7.83
CA VAL A 518 14.64 -27.50 7.42
C VAL A 518 14.31 -26.95 6.03
N SER A 519 14.76 -25.74 5.78
CA SER A 519 14.50 -25.01 4.56
C SER A 519 14.95 -25.75 3.30
N HIS A 520 16.10 -26.42 3.35
CA HIS A 520 16.59 -27.23 2.23
C HIS A 520 17.66 -28.23 2.68
N ALA A 521 17.73 -29.34 1.97
CA ALA A 521 18.63 -30.47 2.29
C ALA A 521 20.11 -30.14 2.06
N ALA A 522 20.41 -29.14 1.24
CA ALA A 522 21.80 -28.88 0.81
C ALA A 522 22.60 -28.02 1.81
N ALA A 523 21.98 -27.51 2.90
CA ALA A 523 22.68 -26.67 3.86
C ALA A 523 23.73 -27.48 4.63
N ASP A 524 24.88 -26.87 4.88
CA ASP A 524 26.00 -27.40 5.67
C ASP A 524 25.87 -27.01 7.15
N VAL A 525 25.15 -25.94 7.45
CA VAL A 525 24.87 -25.53 8.81
C VAL A 525 23.42 -25.03 8.87
N PHE A 526 22.69 -25.45 9.90
CA PHE A 526 21.31 -25.06 10.11
C PHE A 526 21.23 -24.16 11.35
N LEU A 527 20.50 -23.07 11.21
CA LEU A 527 20.18 -22.20 12.32
C LEU A 527 18.82 -22.63 12.87
N ALA A 528 18.82 -23.12 14.11
CA ALA A 528 17.63 -23.65 14.76
C ALA A 528 17.28 -22.82 15.98
N ARG A 529 15.98 -22.66 16.24
CA ARG A 529 15.49 -21.97 17.43
C ARG A 529 15.65 -22.91 18.64
N GLY A 530 16.25 -22.40 19.71
CA GLY A 530 16.40 -23.15 20.95
C GLY A 530 15.06 -23.41 21.64
N GLY A 531 14.99 -24.50 22.41
CA GLY A 531 13.81 -24.88 23.18
C GLY A 531 13.68 -24.08 24.49
N ALA A 532 12.95 -24.67 25.45
CA ALA A 532 12.59 -23.99 26.71
C ALA A 532 13.82 -23.50 27.51
N ASP A 533 14.87 -24.29 27.54
CA ASP A 533 16.10 -23.96 28.31
C ASP A 533 16.97 -22.91 27.58
N ALA A 534 16.69 -22.65 26.29
CA ALA A 534 17.43 -21.71 25.47
C ALA A 534 16.50 -20.59 24.95
N LEU A 535 15.58 -20.14 25.80
CA LEU A 535 14.62 -19.11 25.47
C LEU A 535 15.29 -17.88 24.81
N GLY A 536 14.90 -17.61 23.58
CA GLY A 536 15.43 -16.47 22.84
C GLY A 536 16.72 -16.72 22.08
N ALA A 537 17.40 -17.87 22.27
CA ALA A 537 18.66 -18.19 21.61
C ALA A 537 18.44 -18.98 20.31
N ALA A 538 19.42 -18.93 19.43
CA ALA A 538 19.51 -19.79 18.23
C ALA A 538 20.72 -20.69 18.35
N LEU A 539 20.62 -21.89 17.75
CA LEU A 539 21.69 -22.87 17.74
C LEU A 539 22.18 -23.09 16.30
N LEU A 540 23.50 -23.07 16.12
CA LEU A 540 24.16 -23.45 14.88
C LEU A 540 24.33 -24.97 14.92
N VAL A 541 23.62 -25.67 14.04
CA VAL A 541 23.65 -27.16 13.97
C VAL A 541 24.39 -27.56 12.72
N PRO A 542 25.67 -28.01 12.83
CA PRO A 542 26.41 -28.52 11.66
C PRO A 542 25.76 -29.79 11.15
N ARG A 543 25.67 -29.91 9.82
CA ARG A 543 25.11 -31.11 9.15
C ARG A 543 25.85 -32.40 9.54
N ASP A 544 27.15 -32.28 9.75
CA ASP A 544 28.04 -33.40 10.06
C ASP A 544 28.25 -33.64 11.55
N ALA A 545 27.53 -32.97 12.43
CA ALA A 545 27.64 -33.18 13.87
C ALA A 545 27.17 -34.61 14.23
N PRO A 546 27.89 -35.26 15.17
CA PRO A 546 27.48 -36.61 15.61
C PRO A 546 26.05 -36.65 16.11
N GLY A 547 25.25 -37.57 15.62
CA GLY A 547 23.84 -37.72 15.96
C GLY A 547 22.93 -36.86 15.12
N VAL A 548 23.45 -36.08 14.17
CA VAL A 548 22.64 -35.28 13.21
C VAL A 548 22.57 -36.01 11.87
N SER A 549 21.36 -36.06 11.29
CA SER A 549 21.20 -36.58 9.94
C SER A 549 20.11 -35.80 9.20
N VAL A 550 20.19 -35.75 7.88
CA VAL A 550 19.27 -35.03 7.03
C VAL A 550 18.57 -36.03 6.09
N ARG A 551 17.26 -36.13 6.18
CA ARG A 551 16.44 -37.01 5.37
C ARG A 551 15.48 -36.21 4.49
N ALA A 552 15.42 -36.57 3.20
CA ALA A 552 14.52 -35.87 2.26
C ALA A 552 13.08 -35.96 2.75
N ALA A 553 12.37 -34.82 2.67
CA ALA A 553 10.93 -34.76 2.92
C ALA A 553 10.18 -35.24 1.67
N PRO A 554 8.91 -35.68 1.82
CA PRO A 554 8.09 -35.95 0.64
C PRO A 554 8.00 -34.75 -0.29
N PRO A 555 7.76 -34.96 -1.59
CA PRO A 555 7.61 -33.87 -2.54
C PRO A 555 6.46 -32.93 -2.17
N ASP A 556 6.67 -31.63 -2.39
CA ASP A 556 5.71 -30.57 -2.10
C ASP A 556 4.89 -30.19 -3.35
N VAL A 557 3.81 -29.47 -3.14
CA VAL A 557 2.96 -28.97 -4.24
C VAL A 557 3.72 -27.96 -5.12
N GLY A 558 4.53 -27.11 -4.50
CA GLY A 558 5.35 -26.09 -5.17
C GLY A 558 6.78 -26.09 -4.67
N LEU A 559 7.58 -25.13 -5.14
CA LEU A 559 8.99 -24.98 -4.79
C LEU A 559 9.77 -26.28 -4.99
N ARG A 560 9.46 -26.99 -6.05
CA ARG A 560 9.93 -28.38 -6.26
C ARG A 560 11.46 -28.54 -6.23
N GLY A 561 12.19 -27.55 -6.67
CA GLY A 561 13.66 -27.55 -6.62
C GLY A 561 14.27 -27.20 -5.27
N LEU A 562 13.45 -26.91 -4.25
CA LEU A 562 13.95 -26.50 -2.93
C LEU A 562 14.58 -27.66 -2.16
N ALA A 563 14.13 -28.90 -2.40
CA ALA A 563 14.61 -30.11 -1.71
C ALA A 563 14.49 -30.00 -0.18
N ARG A 564 13.26 -29.75 0.29
CA ARG A 564 12.96 -29.71 1.74
C ARG A 564 13.40 -31.00 2.42
N ALA A 565 13.76 -30.90 3.69
CA ALA A 565 14.25 -32.06 4.42
C ALA A 565 13.85 -32.05 5.89
N LEU A 566 13.95 -33.19 6.51
CA LEU A 566 13.85 -33.38 7.95
C LEU A 566 15.24 -33.39 8.54
N LEU A 567 15.50 -32.54 9.50
CA LEU A 567 16.71 -32.64 10.34
C LEU A 567 16.36 -33.57 11.50
N LEU A 568 17.04 -34.68 11.58
CA LEU A 568 16.83 -35.68 12.61
C LEU A 568 18.00 -35.59 13.58
N THR A 569 17.70 -35.65 14.86
CA THR A 569 18.72 -35.61 15.92
C THR A 569 18.52 -36.86 16.80
N ASP A 570 19.54 -37.66 16.90
CA ASP A 570 19.55 -38.89 17.73
C ASP A 570 20.59 -38.68 18.84
N GLY A 571 20.17 -38.01 19.91
CA GLY A 571 21.04 -37.66 21.02
C GLY A 571 22.21 -36.75 20.62
N ALA A 572 22.02 -35.92 19.59
CA ALA A 572 23.07 -35.01 19.11
C ALA A 572 23.46 -34.04 20.23
N ARG A 573 24.74 -33.90 20.47
CA ARG A 573 25.29 -33.04 21.53
C ARG A 573 26.17 -31.96 20.90
N LEU A 574 25.82 -30.72 21.18
CA LEU A 574 26.55 -29.54 20.68
C LEU A 574 27.17 -28.78 21.86
N GLY A 575 28.37 -28.27 21.68
CA GLY A 575 29.02 -27.42 22.68
C GLY A 575 28.44 -26.02 22.72
N ASP A 576 28.92 -25.22 23.68
CA ASP A 576 28.52 -23.81 23.82
C ASP A 576 28.89 -22.99 22.58
N ASP A 577 29.85 -23.44 21.79
CA ASP A 577 30.23 -22.78 20.54
C ASP A 577 29.15 -22.91 19.46
N ALA A 578 28.10 -23.70 19.68
CA ALA A 578 26.93 -23.76 18.81
C ALA A 578 25.90 -22.67 19.12
N LEU A 579 25.97 -22.06 20.29
CA LEU A 579 24.99 -21.06 20.73
C LEU A 579 25.26 -19.70 20.11
N LEU A 580 24.27 -19.16 19.38
CA LEU A 580 24.23 -17.74 19.01
C LEU A 580 23.53 -16.99 20.14
N GLY A 581 24.19 -15.97 20.68
CA GLY A 581 23.79 -15.35 21.94
C GLY A 581 22.48 -14.57 21.94
N GLY A 582 21.77 -14.67 23.05
CA GLY A 582 20.80 -13.71 23.53
C GLY A 582 19.39 -13.76 22.95
N GLU A 583 18.58 -12.80 23.37
CA GLU A 583 17.17 -12.60 23.01
C GLU A 583 16.94 -12.35 21.51
N LEU A 584 17.96 -12.48 20.69
CA LEU A 584 17.99 -12.03 19.31
C LEU A 584 17.70 -13.12 18.28
N ALA A 585 17.43 -14.34 18.71
CA ALA A 585 17.03 -15.44 17.82
C ALA A 585 15.74 -15.10 17.05
N LEU A 586 14.84 -14.34 17.68
CA LEU A 586 13.60 -13.89 17.02
C LEU A 586 13.92 -12.97 15.84
N ALA A 587 14.91 -12.09 15.98
CA ALA A 587 15.32 -11.16 14.90
C ALA A 587 15.82 -11.93 13.67
N THR A 588 16.52 -13.05 13.88
CA THR A 588 17.00 -13.92 12.77
C THR A 588 15.84 -14.44 11.93
N PHE A 589 14.81 -14.95 12.58
CA PHE A 589 13.66 -15.50 11.87
C PHE A 589 12.82 -14.38 11.24
N ASP A 590 12.86 -13.17 11.80
CA ASP A 590 12.21 -12.01 11.18
C ASP A 590 12.95 -11.60 9.89
N GLN A 591 14.29 -11.67 9.85
CA GLN A 591 15.04 -11.44 8.61
C GLN A 591 14.67 -12.49 7.53
N ALA A 592 14.48 -13.74 7.95
CA ALA A 592 14.01 -14.76 7.01
C ALA A 592 12.60 -14.44 6.48
N ARG A 593 11.69 -13.96 7.35
CA ARG A 593 10.35 -13.54 6.92
C ARG A 593 10.43 -12.37 5.95
N LEU A 594 11.33 -11.43 6.18
CA LEU A 594 11.56 -10.29 5.28
C LEU A 594 12.01 -10.79 3.89
N GLY A 595 12.95 -11.73 3.85
CA GLY A 595 13.38 -12.36 2.60
C GLY A 595 12.25 -13.12 1.90
N LEU A 596 11.42 -13.83 2.67
CA LEU A 596 10.25 -14.53 2.11
C LEU A 596 9.20 -13.57 1.57
N ALA A 597 9.02 -12.41 2.19
CA ALA A 597 8.15 -11.36 1.65
C ALA A 597 8.68 -10.90 0.28
N ALA A 598 10.00 -10.69 0.17
CA ALA A 598 10.63 -10.31 -1.10
C ALA A 598 10.42 -11.37 -2.19
N VAL A 599 10.63 -12.66 -1.84
CA VAL A 599 10.36 -13.80 -2.76
C VAL A 599 8.91 -13.75 -3.23
N THR A 600 7.99 -13.52 -2.31
CA THR A 600 6.55 -13.57 -2.61
C THR A 600 6.12 -12.41 -3.51
N VAL A 601 6.67 -11.20 -3.28
CA VAL A 601 6.42 -10.03 -4.15
C VAL A 601 6.97 -10.31 -5.56
N GLY A 602 8.18 -10.87 -5.67
CA GLY A 602 8.77 -11.20 -6.96
C GLY A 602 7.96 -12.25 -7.74
N LEU A 603 7.43 -13.25 -7.04
CA LEU A 603 6.54 -14.27 -7.62
C LEU A 603 5.27 -13.63 -8.18
N ALA A 604 4.61 -12.78 -7.38
CA ALA A 604 3.40 -12.08 -7.80
C ALA A 604 3.67 -11.18 -9.02
N GLN A 605 4.82 -10.50 -9.02
CA GLN A 605 5.25 -9.65 -10.14
C GLN A 605 5.42 -10.49 -11.41
N ALA A 606 6.08 -11.64 -11.33
CA ALA A 606 6.28 -12.54 -12.49
C ALA A 606 4.95 -12.99 -13.08
N ALA A 607 4.02 -13.42 -12.24
CA ALA A 607 2.69 -13.88 -12.68
C ALA A 607 1.90 -12.73 -13.33
N PHE A 608 1.98 -11.53 -12.75
CA PHE A 608 1.32 -10.34 -13.30
C PHE A 608 1.91 -9.95 -14.66
N GLU A 609 3.24 -9.95 -14.81
CA GLU A 609 3.89 -9.60 -16.08
C GLU A 609 3.50 -10.58 -17.19
N ALA A 610 3.46 -11.88 -16.87
CA ALA A 610 3.01 -12.89 -17.83
C ALA A 610 1.55 -12.65 -18.24
N ALA A 611 0.68 -12.35 -17.28
CA ALA A 611 -0.74 -12.09 -17.55
C ALA A 611 -0.93 -10.81 -18.39
N LEU A 612 -0.21 -9.75 -18.06
CA LEU A 612 -0.30 -8.46 -18.78
C LEU A 612 0.17 -8.61 -20.24
N ARG A 613 1.29 -9.34 -20.44
CA ARG A 613 1.81 -9.63 -21.78
C ARG A 613 0.80 -10.48 -22.57
N TYR A 614 0.31 -11.56 -21.99
CA TYR A 614 -0.67 -12.44 -22.61
C TYR A 614 -1.95 -11.68 -22.99
N ALA A 615 -2.45 -10.83 -22.09
CA ALA A 615 -3.66 -10.05 -22.33
C ALA A 615 -3.53 -9.06 -23.50
N GLN A 616 -2.31 -8.60 -23.80
CA GLN A 616 -2.05 -7.73 -24.94
C GLN A 616 -1.96 -8.51 -26.26
N GLN A 617 -1.42 -9.71 -26.21
CA GLN A 617 -1.16 -10.54 -27.39
C GLN A 617 -2.37 -11.37 -27.82
N ARG A 618 -3.13 -11.91 -26.86
CA ARG A 618 -4.26 -12.79 -27.13
C ARG A 618 -5.51 -11.98 -27.50
N THR A 619 -6.12 -12.34 -28.64
CA THR A 619 -7.36 -11.71 -29.12
C THR A 619 -8.55 -12.67 -28.89
N ALA A 620 -9.67 -12.13 -28.42
CA ALA A 620 -10.94 -12.82 -28.30
C ALA A 620 -12.08 -11.80 -28.53
N PHE A 621 -13.15 -12.24 -29.15
CA PHE A 621 -14.30 -11.39 -29.49
C PHE A 621 -13.87 -10.10 -30.23
N GLY A 622 -12.92 -10.25 -31.16
CA GLY A 622 -12.51 -9.20 -32.11
C GLY A 622 -11.54 -8.14 -31.53
N LYS A 623 -11.04 -8.30 -30.31
CA LYS A 623 -10.09 -7.34 -29.71
C LYS A 623 -9.17 -8.02 -28.70
N PRO A 624 -7.99 -7.44 -28.41
CA PRO A 624 -7.10 -7.97 -27.40
C PRO A 624 -7.78 -8.12 -26.03
N LEU A 625 -7.41 -9.14 -25.27
CA LEU A 625 -8.04 -9.44 -23.98
C LEU A 625 -8.04 -8.24 -23.04
N TRP A 626 -6.94 -7.46 -22.99
CA TRP A 626 -6.85 -6.32 -22.08
C TRP A 626 -7.90 -5.23 -22.35
N GLN A 627 -8.54 -5.23 -23.55
CA GLN A 627 -9.58 -4.25 -23.89
C GLN A 627 -10.97 -4.65 -23.37
N HIS A 628 -11.09 -5.87 -22.81
CA HIS A 628 -12.33 -6.29 -22.16
C HIS A 628 -12.33 -5.80 -20.73
N GLN A 629 -13.40 -5.12 -20.31
CA GLN A 629 -13.50 -4.51 -18.98
C GLN A 629 -13.24 -5.54 -17.87
N ALA A 630 -13.78 -6.75 -17.98
CA ALA A 630 -13.58 -7.82 -17.00
C ALA A 630 -12.09 -8.15 -16.80
N VAL A 631 -11.27 -8.04 -17.86
CA VAL A 631 -9.82 -8.25 -17.78
C VAL A 631 -9.12 -7.02 -17.20
N GLN A 632 -9.58 -5.81 -17.61
CA GLN A 632 -9.04 -4.55 -17.06
C GLN A 632 -9.17 -4.50 -15.54
N LEU A 633 -10.33 -4.90 -15.01
CA LEU A 633 -10.55 -4.89 -13.55
C LEU A 633 -9.53 -5.79 -12.85
N LYS A 634 -9.30 -7.00 -13.38
CA LYS A 634 -8.31 -7.95 -12.82
C LYS A 634 -6.89 -7.39 -12.85
N LEU A 635 -6.46 -6.87 -14.01
CA LEU A 635 -5.11 -6.32 -14.16
C LEU A 635 -4.86 -5.15 -13.20
N ALA A 636 -5.86 -4.28 -13.01
CA ALA A 636 -5.77 -3.14 -12.10
C ALA A 636 -5.62 -3.61 -10.64
N ASP A 637 -6.44 -4.57 -10.22
CA ASP A 637 -6.40 -5.10 -8.86
C ASP A 637 -5.05 -5.80 -8.58
N MET A 638 -4.58 -6.63 -9.53
CA MET A 638 -3.28 -7.32 -9.42
C MET A 638 -2.14 -6.31 -9.25
N ALA A 639 -2.07 -5.30 -10.14
CA ALA A 639 -1.00 -4.29 -10.10
C ALA A 639 -1.03 -3.48 -8.80
N THR A 640 -2.22 -3.10 -8.36
CA THR A 640 -2.41 -2.31 -7.13
C THR A 640 -1.97 -3.11 -5.90
N ALA A 641 -2.38 -4.37 -5.80
CA ALA A 641 -2.02 -5.24 -4.67
C ALA A 641 -0.50 -5.49 -4.62
N ILE A 642 0.14 -5.75 -5.78
CA ILE A 642 1.60 -5.95 -5.84
C ILE A 642 2.34 -4.68 -5.42
N THR A 643 1.86 -3.51 -5.86
CA THR A 643 2.48 -2.23 -5.49
C THR A 643 2.38 -2.01 -3.98
N ALA A 644 1.20 -2.29 -3.38
CA ALA A 644 1.01 -2.21 -1.93
C ALA A 644 1.96 -3.18 -1.19
N ALA A 645 2.06 -4.42 -1.66
CA ALA A 645 2.95 -5.43 -1.07
C ALA A 645 4.42 -5.00 -1.13
N ARG A 646 4.83 -4.44 -2.27
CA ARG A 646 6.21 -3.95 -2.45
C ARG A 646 6.50 -2.77 -1.52
N LEU A 647 5.57 -1.83 -1.35
CA LEU A 647 5.77 -0.70 -0.45
C LEU A 647 5.85 -1.16 1.01
N LEU A 648 5.04 -2.16 1.41
CA LEU A 648 5.14 -2.76 2.74
C LEU A 648 6.50 -3.45 2.94
N LEU A 649 6.99 -4.17 1.93
CA LEU A 649 8.31 -4.82 1.96
C LEU A 649 9.42 -3.78 2.11
N GLN A 650 9.33 -2.68 1.36
CA GLN A 650 10.32 -1.61 1.40
C GLN A 650 10.36 -0.93 2.77
N ASP A 651 9.20 -0.61 3.31
CA ASP A 651 9.07 -0.02 4.65
C ASP A 651 9.60 -0.99 5.72
N ALA A 652 9.29 -2.29 5.60
CA ALA A 652 9.78 -3.31 6.53
C ALA A 652 11.31 -3.42 6.50
N ALA A 653 11.89 -3.36 5.29
CA ALA A 653 13.35 -3.43 5.11
C ALA A 653 14.06 -2.19 5.67
N GLU A 654 13.41 -1.01 5.60
CA GLU A 654 13.99 0.24 6.14
C GLU A 654 13.89 0.32 7.66
N ARG A 655 12.78 -0.17 8.22
CA ARG A 655 12.53 -0.07 9.68
C ARG A 655 13.12 -1.24 10.47
N GLU A 656 13.19 -2.41 9.87
CA GLU A 656 13.59 -3.68 10.49
C GLU A 656 12.83 -3.97 11.80
N ARG A 657 11.56 -3.49 11.88
CA ARG A 657 10.70 -3.74 13.03
C ARG A 657 9.82 -4.95 12.75
N ARG A 658 9.63 -5.77 13.78
CA ARG A 658 8.88 -7.02 13.70
C ARG A 658 7.47 -6.84 13.11
N GLU A 659 6.73 -5.82 13.55
CA GLU A 659 5.37 -5.58 13.08
C GLU A 659 5.35 -5.28 11.57
N ALA A 660 6.30 -4.48 11.11
CA ALA A 660 6.42 -4.14 9.69
C ALA A 660 6.76 -5.38 8.86
N ILE A 661 7.70 -6.21 9.35
CA ILE A 661 8.12 -7.45 8.68
C ILE A 661 6.97 -8.44 8.59
N LEU A 662 6.25 -8.65 9.68
CA LEU A 662 5.09 -9.56 9.71
C LEU A 662 3.98 -9.05 8.77
N SER A 663 3.74 -7.73 8.78
CA SER A 663 2.75 -7.08 7.90
C SER A 663 3.10 -7.32 6.42
N ALA A 664 4.36 -7.09 6.05
CA ALA A 664 4.85 -7.31 4.68
C ALA A 664 4.72 -8.80 4.30
N ARG A 665 5.10 -9.71 5.20
CA ARG A 665 5.06 -11.17 4.95
C ARG A 665 3.63 -11.65 4.71
N VAL A 666 2.69 -11.27 5.60
CA VAL A 666 1.30 -11.70 5.52
C VAL A 666 0.64 -11.14 4.26
N PHE A 667 0.79 -9.83 4.03
CA PHE A 667 0.14 -9.18 2.89
C PHE A 667 0.69 -9.67 1.55
N ALA A 668 2.01 -9.86 1.45
CA ALA A 668 2.62 -10.38 0.21
C ALA A 668 2.10 -11.79 -0.11
N ALA A 669 1.95 -12.64 0.93
CA ALA A 669 1.47 -14.01 0.75
C ALA A 669 0.03 -14.05 0.21
N ASP A 670 -0.87 -13.28 0.83
CA ASP A 670 -2.26 -13.18 0.37
C ASP A 670 -2.31 -12.63 -1.08
N THR A 671 -1.49 -11.61 -1.36
CA THR A 671 -1.38 -10.99 -2.69
C THR A 671 -0.94 -12.01 -3.74
N ALA A 672 0.09 -12.79 -3.45
CA ALA A 672 0.62 -13.77 -4.42
C ALA A 672 -0.41 -14.83 -4.77
N VAL A 673 -1.14 -15.33 -3.78
CA VAL A 673 -2.22 -16.32 -4.02
C VAL A 673 -3.29 -15.73 -4.92
N GLY A 674 -3.75 -14.51 -4.62
CA GLY A 674 -4.76 -13.84 -5.44
C GLY A 674 -4.27 -13.55 -6.85
N VAL A 675 -3.07 -12.99 -6.98
CA VAL A 675 -2.49 -12.60 -8.28
C VAL A 675 -2.26 -13.83 -9.17
N THR A 676 -1.71 -14.92 -8.62
CA THR A 676 -1.43 -16.10 -9.45
C THR A 676 -2.72 -16.76 -9.92
N LEU A 677 -3.77 -16.77 -9.11
CA LEU A 677 -5.08 -17.27 -9.54
C LEU A 677 -5.67 -16.40 -10.66
N GLU A 678 -5.63 -15.07 -10.52
CA GLU A 678 -6.16 -14.18 -11.55
C GLU A 678 -5.32 -14.25 -12.83
N ALA A 679 -4.00 -14.40 -12.72
CA ALA A 679 -3.12 -14.63 -13.88
C ALA A 679 -3.53 -15.91 -14.62
N MET A 680 -3.80 -16.99 -13.88
CA MET A 680 -4.28 -18.25 -14.46
C MET A 680 -5.61 -18.04 -15.21
N ARG A 681 -6.56 -17.33 -14.60
CA ARG A 681 -7.87 -17.04 -15.21
C ARG A 681 -7.74 -16.20 -16.49
N ILE A 682 -6.79 -15.26 -16.53
CA ILE A 682 -6.52 -14.45 -17.74
C ILE A 682 -5.97 -15.32 -18.87
N HIS A 683 -5.10 -16.30 -18.53
CA HIS A 683 -4.53 -17.22 -19.53
C HIS A 683 -5.55 -18.28 -20.00
N GLY A 684 -6.63 -18.51 -19.23
CA GLY A 684 -7.60 -19.56 -19.54
C GLY A 684 -6.96 -20.94 -19.47
N GLY A 685 -7.27 -21.81 -20.42
CA GLY A 685 -6.69 -23.17 -20.46
C GLY A 685 -5.17 -23.18 -20.50
N TYR A 686 -4.55 -22.20 -21.12
CA TYR A 686 -3.09 -22.09 -21.17
C TYR A 686 -2.46 -21.78 -19.81
N GLY A 687 -3.22 -21.23 -18.86
CA GLY A 687 -2.73 -21.01 -17.50
C GLY A 687 -2.67 -22.29 -16.67
N TYR A 688 -3.35 -23.36 -17.13
CA TYR A 688 -3.47 -24.64 -16.39
C TYR A 688 -2.47 -25.68 -16.86
N VAL A 689 -1.78 -25.45 -17.97
CA VAL A 689 -0.86 -26.44 -18.57
C VAL A 689 0.59 -26.02 -18.34
N ALA A 690 1.49 -26.99 -18.24
CA ALA A 690 2.89 -26.81 -17.83
C ALA A 690 3.76 -26.03 -18.85
N GLU A 691 3.27 -25.85 -20.08
CA GLU A 691 3.99 -25.06 -21.08
C GLU A 691 4.06 -23.57 -20.76
N PHE A 692 3.20 -23.09 -19.86
CA PHE A 692 3.20 -21.70 -19.41
C PHE A 692 3.62 -21.63 -17.93
N PRO A 693 4.28 -20.56 -17.51
CA PRO A 693 4.83 -20.50 -16.15
C PRO A 693 3.79 -20.34 -15.04
N ILE A 694 2.53 -20.06 -15.39
CA ILE A 694 1.50 -19.65 -14.43
C ILE A 694 1.13 -20.78 -13.47
N GLU A 695 1.00 -22.04 -13.96
CA GLU A 695 0.63 -23.15 -13.08
C GLU A 695 1.70 -23.39 -11.99
N ARG A 696 2.98 -23.20 -12.36
CA ARG A 696 4.09 -23.26 -11.40
C ARG A 696 3.99 -22.13 -10.38
N CYS A 697 3.77 -20.88 -10.85
CA CYS A 697 3.62 -19.73 -9.96
C CYS A 697 2.47 -19.95 -8.95
N TYR A 698 1.36 -20.53 -9.41
CA TYR A 698 0.20 -20.82 -8.56
C TYR A 698 0.55 -21.86 -7.49
N ARG A 699 1.27 -22.95 -7.85
CA ARG A 699 1.71 -23.96 -6.90
C ARG A 699 2.70 -23.38 -5.87
N ASP A 700 3.65 -22.58 -6.36
CA ASP A 700 4.67 -21.96 -5.50
C ASP A 700 4.03 -20.98 -4.50
N ALA A 701 3.02 -20.19 -4.93
CA ALA A 701 2.30 -19.27 -4.04
C ALA A 701 1.62 -20.02 -2.89
N ALA A 702 0.99 -21.16 -3.20
CA ALA A 702 0.35 -21.99 -2.17
C ALA A 702 1.38 -22.54 -1.17
N GLN A 703 2.54 -23.00 -1.67
CA GLN A 703 3.60 -23.52 -0.82
C GLN A 703 4.17 -22.45 0.11
N LEU A 704 4.29 -21.21 -0.36
CA LEU A 704 4.81 -20.09 0.43
C LEU A 704 3.89 -19.68 1.59
N LEU A 705 2.62 -20.10 1.61
CA LEU A 705 1.75 -19.92 2.78
C LEU A 705 2.20 -20.77 3.96
N LEU A 706 2.85 -21.90 3.69
CA LEU A 706 3.10 -22.96 4.68
C LEU A 706 4.58 -23.14 5.01
N THR A 707 5.46 -22.73 4.11
CA THR A 707 6.88 -23.06 4.19
C THR A 707 7.73 -21.88 3.68
N PRO A 708 8.85 -21.52 4.32
CA PRO A 708 9.41 -22.05 5.59
C PRO A 708 8.68 -21.61 6.86
N THR A 709 7.88 -20.54 6.84
CA THR A 709 7.05 -20.12 7.99
C THR A 709 5.57 -20.15 7.60
N GLU A 710 4.73 -20.55 8.55
CA GLU A 710 3.27 -20.56 8.34
C GLU A 710 2.69 -19.16 8.47
N VAL A 711 2.09 -18.67 7.40
CA VAL A 711 1.55 -17.30 7.32
C VAL A 711 0.48 -17.05 8.39
N GLU A 712 -0.34 -18.06 8.73
CA GLU A 712 -1.38 -17.89 9.75
C GLU A 712 -0.78 -17.71 11.16
N GLN A 713 0.36 -18.35 11.45
CA GLN A 713 1.08 -18.09 12.70
C GLN A 713 1.68 -16.67 12.70
N ASP A 714 2.20 -16.24 11.55
CA ASP A 714 2.73 -14.88 11.39
C ASP A 714 1.61 -13.83 11.55
N ARG A 715 0.40 -14.13 11.02
CA ARG A 715 -0.79 -13.25 11.14
C ARG A 715 -1.21 -13.11 12.61
N ALA A 716 -1.29 -14.22 13.35
CA ALA A 716 -1.62 -14.19 14.78
C ALA A 716 -0.54 -13.44 15.58
N ALA A 717 0.73 -13.65 15.24
CA ALA A 717 1.85 -12.94 15.88
C ALA A 717 1.77 -11.42 15.63
N LEU A 718 1.39 -11.02 14.42
CA LEU A 718 1.22 -9.61 14.07
C LEU A 718 0.08 -8.98 14.88
N GLY A 719 -1.05 -9.67 15.00
CA GLY A 719 -2.18 -9.16 15.78
C GLY A 719 -1.79 -8.90 17.23
N ARG A 720 -1.06 -9.84 17.85
CA ARG A 720 -0.54 -9.66 19.21
C ARG A 720 0.44 -8.47 19.27
N ALA A 721 1.37 -8.38 18.32
CA ALA A 721 2.36 -7.30 18.32
C ALA A 721 1.70 -5.91 18.19
N VAL A 722 0.67 -5.80 17.36
CA VAL A 722 -0.10 -4.54 17.19
C VAL A 722 -0.81 -4.17 18.50
N ALA A 723 -1.47 -5.14 19.15
CA ALA A 723 -2.15 -4.90 20.43
C ALA A 723 -1.17 -4.52 21.55
N ASP A 724 -0.01 -5.20 21.62
CA ASP A 724 1.01 -4.93 22.62
C ASP A 724 1.65 -3.54 22.42
N ALA A 725 1.93 -3.18 21.16
CA ALA A 725 2.48 -1.85 20.83
C ALA A 725 1.49 -0.73 21.23
N TRP A 726 0.20 -0.96 21.02
CA TRP A 726 -0.84 0.00 21.42
C TRP A 726 -0.87 0.16 22.94
N ARG A 727 -0.89 -0.96 23.69
CA ARG A 727 -0.92 -0.93 25.16
C ARG A 727 0.31 -0.21 25.72
N ALA A 728 1.49 -0.46 25.14
CA ALA A 728 2.74 0.20 25.58
C ALA A 728 2.69 1.72 25.36
N ALA A 729 2.03 2.17 24.29
CA ALA A 729 1.88 3.61 23.98
C ALA A 729 0.76 4.27 24.81
N HIS A 730 -0.20 3.49 25.31
CA HIS A 730 -1.39 3.97 26.01
C HIS A 730 -1.63 3.16 27.28
N PRO A 731 -0.72 3.24 28.28
CA PRO A 731 -0.85 2.44 29.52
C PRO A 731 -2.15 2.81 30.27
N SER A 732 -2.84 1.80 30.74
CA SER A 732 -4.08 2.03 31.52
C SER A 732 -3.70 2.65 32.88
N PRO A 733 -4.63 3.38 33.52
CA PRO A 733 -4.38 3.88 34.88
C PRO A 733 -4.07 2.75 35.88
N LEU A 734 -4.58 1.54 35.67
CA LEU A 734 -4.28 0.38 36.50
C LEU A 734 -2.83 -0.11 36.29
N ASP A 735 -2.37 -0.11 35.05
CA ASP A 735 -1.00 -0.53 34.73
C ASP A 735 0.04 0.41 35.39
N ALA A 736 -0.29 1.70 35.44
CA ALA A 736 0.57 2.69 36.09
C ALA A 736 0.72 2.44 37.62
N LEU A 737 -0.29 1.81 38.23
CA LEU A 737 -0.26 1.49 39.67
C LEU A 737 0.49 0.18 39.98
N LEU A 738 0.62 -0.70 38.99
CA LEU A 738 1.24 -2.03 39.14
C LEU A 738 2.73 -2.06 38.74
N THR A 739 3.24 -1.00 38.18
CA THR A 739 4.67 -0.91 37.80
C THR A 739 5.48 -0.52 39.03
N PRO A 740 6.43 -1.34 39.52
CA PRO A 740 7.31 -0.95 40.63
C PRO A 740 8.13 0.29 40.20
N ARG A 741 8.23 1.26 41.09
CA ARG A 741 9.08 2.46 40.89
C ARG A 741 10.55 2.09 40.98
#